data_6b222571c52a74907508fdf7d484969d
#
_entry.id   6b222571c52a74907508fdf7d484969d
#
_cell.length_a   1.000
_cell.length_b   1.000
_cell.length_c   1.000
_cell.angle_alpha   90.00
_cell.angle_beta   90.00
_cell.angle_gamma   90.00
#
_symmetry.space_group_name_H-M   'P 1'
#
loop_
_entity.id
_entity.type
_entity.pdbx_description
1 polymer ?
#
loop_
_entity_poly.entity_id
_entity_poly.type
_entity_poly.pdbx_seq_one_letter_code
_entity_poly.pdbx_strand_id
1 'polypeptide(L)'
;MMLRNFFVFAALAASFTSLSQTPEKNLFNWSQLNPIEKVYLHTDREAYTAGQTIWFKAYFLSEYIPSGKSTSLTVELLNAGGEMIQRKVFPAFLGESFGQIELSENLVTGTYHLRAFSPLVLNQPGFFFNKKLEVFGKEAKQPAKKPVPARTDITFFPEGGNLITSLMNNIAFKAVDENGLPVDITLEIRNNKDELISQTSSVHDGMGSFALVPLAGETYYGVVPHQTGSVKYPLPEATARGVILNVRNTNNGKAFKVEQLAGNDTFKAAYMIGQMQNMVVFQQNFSDNRNLFGGAIQTTDLLSGILHITVFNKDGMPLAERLTFVNNREYVLPSTFTADSLNTGERKRNRFTIALPDTIIGNFSVSVTDADYETSEMRPQNIYSYFLLNSDLKGYVHNPSWYFSDDPKAPAGLDLVMMTNGWTRFKWEDAVKNTLPKPLYKDNGLISIKGRVTIEGTRRPLANQELIYILSPRDTAMRKRSAVRFLKTDSTGRFAIDSQMFFDRMNILFSEIRGRKNKFIKVKLDEDSLYRRFNLPDVKIPFKDSISEASTAKMNDAYNDYLKAEGLMLGNVTVRGRIKSKIEELEEQYTSGLFSGGINSRVLDLTGENTGSLNIFEYLQGRMPGLTINRNMEGGYNLSYRDGGLGGNNVSLYLDEVQTDASFIESIPVNQIAFVKMMGNFVGTFGGGAALAIYMKKGAELNAATESATDIVPYNGYAIIKEFYNPDYDVRQPDDSKADTRLTLLWNPSMNLAHVDPKIPIIFYNNDRTKKFKIVAEGVTNDGRFLMIEKIVNP
;
A
#
# COMPACT_ATOMS: atom_id res chain seq x y z
N MET A 1 -2.67 29.15 7.35
CA MET A 1 -1.60 28.54 8.15
C MET A 1 -0.69 27.63 7.33
N MET A 2 -1.21 26.86 6.36
CA MET A 2 -0.44 25.97 5.47
C MET A 2 0.59 26.65 4.55
N LEU A 3 0.30 27.83 4.01
CA LEU A 3 1.28 28.55 3.16
C LEU A 3 2.55 28.98 3.92
N ARG A 4 2.49 29.14 5.24
CA ARG A 4 3.65 29.59 6.05
C ARG A 4 4.69 28.49 6.25
N ASN A 5 4.27 27.23 6.32
CA ASN A 5 5.19 26.10 6.47
C ASN A 5 5.85 25.69 5.16
N PHE A 6 5.18 25.91 4.01
CA PHE A 6 5.78 25.69 2.69
C PHE A 6 6.89 26.70 2.38
N PHE A 7 6.75 27.96 2.87
CA PHE A 7 7.78 28.99 2.70
C PHE A 7 9.00 28.78 3.60
N VAL A 8 8.87 28.16 4.77
CA VAL A 8 10.03 27.82 5.62
C VAL A 8 10.90 26.75 4.96
N PHE A 9 10.31 25.77 4.28
CA PHE A 9 11.07 24.79 3.49
C PHE A 9 11.75 25.42 2.25
N ALA A 10 11.11 26.36 1.59
CA ALA A 10 11.69 27.07 0.46
C ALA A 10 12.80 28.06 0.87
N ALA A 11 12.70 28.69 2.05
CA ALA A 11 13.71 29.61 2.54
C ALA A 11 15.01 28.95 3.00
N LEU A 12 14.95 27.71 3.52
CA LEU A 12 16.14 26.90 3.82
C LEU A 12 16.87 26.44 2.53
N ALA A 13 16.15 26.19 1.45
CA ALA A 13 16.76 25.85 0.15
C ALA A 13 17.48 27.04 -0.53
N ALA A 14 17.12 28.28 -0.22
CA ALA A 14 17.68 29.47 -0.85
C ALA A 14 19.06 29.91 -0.28
N SER A 15 19.51 29.32 0.82
CA SER A 15 20.79 29.69 1.48
C SER A 15 22.02 28.91 0.99
N PHE A 16 21.85 27.98 0.05
CA PHE A 16 22.93 27.14 -0.46
C PHE A 16 23.41 27.54 -1.86
N THR A 17 23.72 28.85 -2.06
CA THR A 17 24.41 29.26 -3.29
C THR A 17 25.93 29.16 -3.11
N SER A 18 26.51 28.35 -3.95
CA SER A 18 27.95 28.08 -4.19
C SER A 18 28.61 27.09 -3.23
N LEU A 19 28.58 25.79 -3.62
CA LEU A 19 29.62 24.87 -3.12
C LEU A 19 29.72 23.62 -4.00
N SER A 20 30.91 23.09 -4.10
CA SER A 20 31.31 21.76 -4.53
C SER A 20 30.25 20.70 -4.19
N GLN A 21 30.25 19.58 -4.87
CA GLN A 21 29.34 18.46 -4.64
C GLN A 21 29.45 17.97 -3.19
N THR A 22 28.60 18.48 -2.30
CA THR A 22 28.51 18.00 -0.91
C THR A 22 27.66 16.74 -0.83
N PRO A 23 27.86 15.87 0.15
CA PRO A 23 27.04 14.65 0.34
C PRO A 23 25.54 14.95 0.42
N GLU A 24 25.17 16.06 1.04
CA GLU A 24 23.79 16.53 1.19
C GLU A 24 23.16 16.88 -0.16
N LYS A 25 23.91 17.56 -1.03
CA LYS A 25 23.46 17.89 -2.38
C LYS A 25 23.30 16.64 -3.24
N ASN A 26 24.23 15.69 -3.12
CA ASN A 26 24.13 14.42 -3.80
C ASN A 26 22.90 13.63 -3.33
N LEU A 27 22.65 13.57 -2.01
CA LEU A 27 21.46 12.96 -1.44
C LEU A 27 20.18 13.64 -1.93
N PHE A 28 20.12 14.97 -1.92
CA PHE A 28 18.96 15.72 -2.43
C PHE A 28 18.71 15.41 -3.92
N ASN A 29 19.72 15.48 -4.76
CA ASN A 29 19.58 15.18 -6.18
C ASN A 29 19.12 13.73 -6.41
N TRP A 30 19.64 12.78 -5.62
CA TRP A 30 19.24 11.39 -5.69
C TRP A 30 17.78 11.19 -5.25
N SER A 31 17.35 11.85 -4.20
CA SER A 31 15.96 11.73 -3.70
C SER A 31 14.93 12.21 -4.71
N GLN A 32 15.25 13.24 -5.52
CA GLN A 32 14.38 13.71 -6.61
C GLN A 32 14.17 12.62 -7.69
N LEU A 33 15.17 11.78 -7.94
CA LEU A 33 15.10 10.68 -8.90
C LEU A 33 14.53 9.39 -8.30
N ASN A 34 14.60 9.27 -6.96
CA ASN A 34 14.17 8.09 -6.19
C ASN A 34 13.19 8.50 -5.09
N PRO A 35 12.00 8.97 -5.44
CA PRO A 35 11.00 9.36 -4.45
C PRO A 35 10.66 8.16 -3.57
N ILE A 36 10.58 8.39 -2.26
CA ILE A 36 10.10 7.39 -1.32
C ILE A 36 8.60 7.25 -1.50
N GLU A 37 8.15 6.07 -1.90
CA GLU A 37 6.74 5.72 -1.88
C GLU A 37 6.51 4.58 -0.89
N LYS A 38 5.44 4.65 -0.14
CA LYS A 38 5.03 3.69 0.87
C LYS A 38 3.63 3.20 0.54
N VAL A 39 3.37 1.91 0.73
CA VAL A 39 2.07 1.29 0.46
C VAL A 39 1.59 0.58 1.73
N TYR A 40 0.42 0.93 2.22
CA TYR A 40 -0.24 0.30 3.36
C TYR A 40 -1.57 -0.33 2.95
N LEU A 41 -1.90 -1.52 3.49
CA LEU A 41 -3.20 -2.15 3.29
C LEU A 41 -4.01 -2.17 4.60
N HIS A 42 -5.17 -1.54 4.58
CA HIS A 42 -6.25 -1.81 5.53
C HIS A 42 -7.03 -3.02 5.02
N THR A 43 -7.07 -4.11 5.78
CA THR A 43 -7.86 -5.31 5.49
C THR A 43 -9.11 -5.33 6.37
N ASP A 44 -10.19 -5.91 5.88
CA ASP A 44 -11.43 -6.02 6.65
C ASP A 44 -11.25 -6.80 7.97
N ARG A 45 -10.39 -7.85 7.99
CA ARG A 45 -10.06 -8.69 9.16
C ARG A 45 -8.60 -9.13 9.14
N GLU A 46 -8.18 -9.87 10.18
CA GLU A 46 -6.86 -10.49 10.29
C GLU A 46 -6.90 -12.02 10.27
N ALA A 47 -8.08 -12.61 10.49
CA ALA A 47 -8.31 -14.05 10.45
C ALA A 47 -9.44 -14.40 9.47
N TYR A 48 -9.25 -15.45 8.71
CA TYR A 48 -10.15 -15.89 7.65
C TYR A 48 -10.30 -17.41 7.66
N THR A 49 -11.36 -17.92 7.03
CA THR A 49 -11.46 -19.34 6.68
C THR A 49 -11.16 -19.53 5.19
N ALA A 50 -10.68 -20.72 4.82
CA ALA A 50 -10.52 -21.10 3.42
C ALA A 50 -11.85 -20.93 2.67
N GLY A 51 -11.81 -20.46 1.43
CA GLY A 51 -12.99 -20.10 0.64
C GLY A 51 -13.48 -18.65 0.84
N GLN A 52 -13.12 -17.96 1.93
CA GLN A 52 -13.52 -16.57 2.14
C GLN A 52 -12.68 -15.59 1.31
N THR A 53 -13.09 -14.34 1.34
CA THR A 53 -12.45 -13.24 0.62
C THR A 53 -11.82 -12.25 1.61
N ILE A 54 -10.57 -11.93 1.39
CA ILE A 54 -9.86 -10.82 2.03
C ILE A 54 -10.21 -9.56 1.26
N TRP A 55 -10.87 -8.62 1.90
CA TRP A 55 -11.13 -7.30 1.34
C TRP A 55 -10.06 -6.33 1.82
N PHE A 56 -9.61 -5.42 0.96
CA PHE A 56 -8.59 -4.45 1.35
C PHE A 56 -8.75 -3.10 0.64
N LYS A 57 -8.24 -2.08 1.31
CA LYS A 57 -7.96 -0.75 0.79
C LYS A 57 -6.47 -0.48 0.92
N ALA A 58 -5.84 -0.01 -0.15
CA ALA A 58 -4.45 0.42 -0.15
C ALA A 58 -4.37 1.94 -0.11
N TYR A 59 -3.44 2.45 0.69
CA TYR A 59 -3.05 3.85 0.76
C TYR A 59 -1.59 3.99 0.36
N PHE A 60 -1.31 4.97 -0.49
CA PHE A 60 0.03 5.28 -0.98
C PHE A 60 0.45 6.64 -0.47
N LEU A 61 1.58 6.71 0.19
CA LEU A 61 2.19 7.97 0.60
C LEU A 61 3.54 8.14 -0.08
N SER A 62 3.83 9.38 -0.45
CA SER A 62 5.18 9.82 -0.78
C SER A 62 5.59 10.86 0.24
N GLU A 63 6.65 10.58 0.98
CA GLU A 63 7.05 11.39 2.12
C GLU A 63 5.92 11.45 3.17
N TYR A 64 5.11 12.51 3.20
CA TYR A 64 4.07 12.76 4.20
C TYR A 64 2.66 12.93 3.62
N ILE A 65 2.49 12.90 2.30
CA ILE A 65 1.21 13.16 1.64
C ILE A 65 0.82 12.00 0.71
N PRO A 66 -0.47 11.87 0.35
CA PRO A 66 -0.93 10.87 -0.63
C PRO A 66 -0.14 10.96 -1.94
N SER A 67 0.30 9.81 -2.44
CA SER A 67 1.14 9.69 -3.64
C SER A 67 0.33 9.27 -4.86
N GLY A 68 0.22 10.11 -5.86
CA GLY A 68 -0.31 9.74 -7.18
C GLY A 68 0.76 9.25 -8.17
N LYS A 69 1.96 8.89 -7.70
CA LYS A 69 3.10 8.57 -8.57
C LYS A 69 2.99 7.18 -9.21
N SER A 70 2.43 6.21 -8.49
CA SER A 70 2.22 4.85 -9.02
C SER A 70 0.78 4.63 -9.49
N THR A 71 0.64 3.92 -10.60
CA THR A 71 -0.66 3.63 -11.25
C THR A 71 -1.10 2.18 -11.07
N SER A 72 -0.31 1.37 -10.38
CA SER A 72 -0.65 -0.03 -10.11
C SER A 72 -0.19 -0.50 -8.73
N LEU A 73 -0.98 -1.41 -8.16
CA LEU A 73 -0.73 -2.10 -6.91
C LEU A 73 -0.61 -3.59 -7.17
N THR A 74 0.51 -4.19 -6.81
CA THR A 74 0.65 -5.64 -6.75
C THR A 74 0.36 -6.13 -5.33
N VAL A 75 -0.52 -7.11 -5.20
CA VAL A 75 -0.84 -7.79 -3.94
C VAL A 75 -0.59 -9.28 -4.11
N GLU A 76 0.17 -9.85 -3.19
CA GLU A 76 0.54 -11.27 -3.17
C GLU A 76 0.14 -11.93 -1.87
N LEU A 77 -0.43 -13.12 -1.98
CA LEU A 77 -0.64 -14.03 -0.87
C LEU A 77 0.49 -15.07 -0.84
N LEU A 78 1.19 -15.18 0.28
CA LEU A 78 2.32 -16.09 0.49
C LEU A 78 1.97 -17.06 1.62
N ASN A 79 2.47 -18.29 1.53
CA ASN A 79 2.39 -19.23 2.66
C ASN A 79 3.48 -18.91 3.71
N ALA A 80 3.47 -19.63 4.83
CA ALA A 80 4.45 -19.48 5.92
C ALA A 80 5.91 -19.69 5.47
N GLY A 81 6.15 -20.45 4.42
CA GLY A 81 7.48 -20.66 3.82
C GLY A 81 7.92 -19.56 2.88
N GLY A 82 7.09 -18.52 2.64
CA GLY A 82 7.37 -17.44 1.71
C GLY A 82 7.05 -17.77 0.25
N GLU A 83 6.46 -18.94 -0.04
CA GLU A 83 6.05 -19.31 -1.38
C GLU A 83 4.80 -18.53 -1.80
N MET A 84 4.81 -17.96 -3.00
CA MET A 84 3.70 -17.20 -3.54
C MET A 84 2.58 -18.13 -4.01
N ILE A 85 1.41 -18.02 -3.37
CA ILE A 85 0.19 -18.78 -3.71
C ILE A 85 -0.61 -18.05 -4.80
N GLN A 86 -0.77 -16.73 -4.65
CA GLN A 86 -1.57 -15.92 -5.56
C GLN A 86 -0.97 -14.53 -5.69
N ARG A 87 -1.05 -13.96 -6.90
CA ARG A 87 -0.71 -12.56 -7.19
C ARG A 87 -1.85 -11.94 -7.97
N LYS A 88 -2.25 -10.74 -7.55
CA LYS A 88 -3.19 -9.88 -8.28
C LYS A 88 -2.60 -8.49 -8.43
N VAL A 89 -2.94 -7.82 -9.52
CA VAL A 89 -2.53 -6.44 -9.77
C VAL A 89 -3.79 -5.61 -9.95
N PHE A 90 -3.87 -4.51 -9.22
CA PHE A 90 -5.00 -3.59 -9.20
C PHE A 90 -4.56 -2.22 -9.72
N PRO A 91 -5.45 -1.45 -10.35
CA PRO A 91 -5.14 -0.05 -10.68
C PRO A 91 -5.03 0.79 -9.42
N ALA A 92 -4.15 1.78 -9.43
CA ALA A 92 -3.98 2.75 -8.36
C ALA A 92 -4.15 4.17 -8.90
N PHE A 93 -4.90 5.01 -8.18
CA PHE A 93 -5.20 6.38 -8.55
C PHE A 93 -5.16 7.29 -7.33
N LEU A 94 -4.56 8.47 -7.49
CA LEU A 94 -4.57 9.51 -6.44
C LEU A 94 -4.12 9.03 -5.05
N GLY A 95 -3.19 8.08 -5.01
CA GLY A 95 -2.68 7.55 -3.74
C GLY A 95 -3.54 6.47 -3.11
N GLU A 96 -4.42 5.82 -3.89
CA GLU A 96 -5.26 4.75 -3.38
C GLU A 96 -5.51 3.63 -4.40
N SER A 97 -5.82 2.46 -3.88
CA SER A 97 -6.32 1.29 -4.61
C SER A 97 -7.16 0.45 -3.66
N PHE A 98 -8.07 -0.36 -4.18
CA PHE A 98 -8.82 -1.32 -3.38
C PHE A 98 -9.11 -2.57 -4.20
N GLY A 99 -9.44 -3.64 -3.51
CA GLY A 99 -9.73 -4.91 -4.16
C GLY A 99 -9.91 -6.04 -3.17
N GLN A 100 -9.73 -7.26 -3.66
CA GLN A 100 -9.90 -8.46 -2.87
C GLN A 100 -8.99 -9.61 -3.32
N ILE A 101 -8.70 -10.49 -2.36
CA ILE A 101 -8.04 -11.78 -2.59
C ILE A 101 -9.01 -12.88 -2.16
N GLU A 102 -9.48 -13.69 -3.09
CA GLU A 102 -10.29 -14.87 -2.78
C GLU A 102 -9.37 -16.00 -2.32
N LEU A 103 -9.62 -16.52 -1.13
CA LEU A 103 -8.89 -17.66 -0.58
C LEU A 103 -9.41 -18.96 -1.21
N SER A 104 -8.52 -19.81 -1.68
CA SER A 104 -8.90 -21.12 -2.17
C SER A 104 -9.49 -21.98 -1.04
N GLU A 105 -10.55 -22.75 -1.33
CA GLU A 105 -11.14 -23.73 -0.41
C GLU A 105 -10.17 -24.86 -0.02
N ASN A 106 -9.07 -24.99 -0.77
CA ASN A 106 -8.06 -26.02 -0.54
C ASN A 106 -6.91 -25.54 0.37
N LEU A 107 -6.96 -24.30 0.86
CA LEU A 107 -5.94 -23.82 1.79
C LEU A 107 -5.99 -24.62 3.09
N VAL A 108 -4.82 -24.88 3.65
CA VAL A 108 -4.65 -25.53 4.93
C VAL A 108 -4.61 -24.52 6.07
N THR A 109 -5.00 -24.93 7.27
CA THR A 109 -4.87 -24.10 8.47
C THR A 109 -3.41 -23.68 8.69
N GLY A 110 -3.19 -22.40 8.90
CA GLY A 110 -1.85 -21.86 9.17
C GLY A 110 -1.71 -20.37 8.97
N THR A 111 -0.49 -19.91 9.15
CA THR A 111 -0.10 -18.52 8.92
C THR A 111 0.17 -18.25 7.45
N TYR A 112 -0.36 -17.16 6.96
CA TYR A 112 -0.13 -16.64 5.61
C TYR A 112 0.34 -15.18 5.70
N HIS A 113 0.95 -14.70 4.64
CA HIS A 113 1.42 -13.31 4.55
C HIS A 113 0.81 -12.62 3.34
N LEU A 114 0.32 -11.42 3.57
CA LEU A 114 -0.10 -10.53 2.51
C LEU A 114 1.01 -9.53 2.25
N ARG A 115 1.61 -9.58 1.06
CA ARG A 115 2.65 -8.64 0.62
C ARG A 115 2.07 -7.69 -0.41
N ALA A 116 2.38 -6.39 -0.29
CA ALA A 116 1.92 -5.41 -1.27
C ALA A 116 3.03 -4.40 -1.62
N PHE A 117 3.06 -4.00 -2.88
CA PHE A 117 4.02 -3.02 -3.39
C PHE A 117 3.54 -2.37 -4.69
N SER A 118 4.06 -1.18 -4.95
CA SER A 118 3.92 -0.48 -6.22
C SER A 118 5.18 -0.62 -7.08
N PRO A 119 5.17 -0.23 -8.36
CA PRO A 119 6.37 -0.22 -9.19
C PRO A 119 7.53 0.59 -8.62
N LEU A 120 7.26 1.70 -7.94
CA LEU A 120 8.31 2.53 -7.32
C LEU A 120 8.92 1.86 -6.09
N VAL A 121 8.10 1.17 -5.28
CA VAL A 121 8.56 0.46 -4.08
C VAL A 121 9.51 -0.72 -4.43
N LEU A 122 9.42 -1.27 -5.64
CA LEU A 122 10.34 -2.30 -6.13
C LEU A 122 11.83 -1.86 -6.12
N ASN A 123 12.11 -0.56 -6.17
CA ASN A 123 13.47 -0.05 -6.03
C ASN A 123 14.02 -0.20 -4.61
N GLN A 124 13.15 -0.50 -3.64
CA GLN A 124 13.50 -0.63 -2.23
C GLN A 124 12.84 -1.88 -1.62
N PRO A 125 13.23 -3.09 -2.04
CA PRO A 125 12.52 -4.34 -1.71
C PRO A 125 12.52 -4.68 -0.22
N GLY A 126 13.38 -4.06 0.59
CA GLY A 126 13.36 -4.20 2.05
C GLY A 126 12.21 -3.50 2.76
N PHE A 127 11.39 -2.71 2.03
CA PHE A 127 10.34 -1.85 2.58
C PHE A 127 8.94 -2.14 1.99
N PHE A 128 8.72 -3.36 1.51
CA PHE A 128 7.38 -3.80 1.11
C PHE A 128 6.42 -3.84 2.29
N PHE A 129 5.16 -3.55 2.03
CA PHE A 129 4.12 -3.87 3.00
C PHE A 129 4.03 -5.38 3.17
N ASN A 130 4.04 -5.83 4.42
CA ASN A 130 3.83 -7.21 4.80
C ASN A 130 2.90 -7.27 6.00
N LYS A 131 1.89 -8.14 5.92
CA LYS A 131 0.93 -8.37 7.00
C LYS A 131 0.75 -9.86 7.20
N LYS A 132 0.85 -10.30 8.46
CA LYS A 132 0.49 -11.65 8.87
C LYS A 132 -1.02 -11.81 8.85
N LEU A 133 -1.51 -12.93 8.33
CA LEU A 133 -2.91 -13.35 8.38
C LEU A 133 -3.00 -14.78 8.88
N GLU A 134 -4.09 -15.09 9.56
CA GLU A 134 -4.41 -16.46 9.98
C GLU A 134 -5.52 -17.01 9.10
N VAL A 135 -5.28 -18.18 8.51
CA VAL A 135 -6.28 -18.87 7.68
C VAL A 135 -6.59 -20.22 8.30
N PHE A 136 -7.87 -20.49 8.50
CA PHE A 136 -8.42 -21.73 9.00
C PHE A 136 -9.07 -22.50 7.85
N GLY A 137 -8.65 -23.73 7.62
CA GLY A 137 -9.07 -24.53 6.49
C GLY A 137 -8.87 -26.02 6.77
N LYS A 138 -8.53 -26.78 5.75
CA LYS A 138 -8.25 -28.20 5.89
C LYS A 138 -7.10 -28.44 6.88
N GLU A 139 -7.19 -29.50 7.66
CA GLU A 139 -6.07 -29.88 8.51
C GLU A 139 -4.82 -30.13 7.67
N ALA A 140 -3.73 -29.47 8.05
CA ALA A 140 -2.45 -29.73 7.43
C ALA A 140 -2.00 -31.15 7.80
N LYS A 141 -1.77 -32.03 6.84
CA LYS A 141 -1.03 -33.27 7.04
C LYS A 141 0.45 -32.90 7.27
N GLN A 142 0.75 -32.32 8.44
CA GLN A 142 2.15 -32.03 8.77
C GLN A 142 2.83 -33.30 9.27
N PRO A 143 4.01 -33.67 8.71
CA PRO A 143 4.93 -34.50 9.46
C PRO A 143 5.26 -33.74 10.74
N ALA A 144 5.19 -34.43 11.89
CA ALA A 144 5.56 -33.82 13.17
C ALA A 144 6.90 -33.12 13.02
N LYS A 145 6.91 -31.78 13.10
CA LYS A 145 8.16 -31.02 13.11
C LYS A 145 8.97 -31.54 14.31
N LYS A 146 10.20 -31.97 14.08
CA LYS A 146 11.10 -32.25 15.18
C LYS A 146 11.18 -30.98 16.01
N PRO A 147 11.00 -31.05 17.34
CA PRO A 147 11.12 -29.89 18.19
C PRO A 147 12.50 -29.28 17.96
N VAL A 148 12.54 -28.05 17.49
CA VAL A 148 13.77 -27.25 17.42
C VAL A 148 14.12 -26.91 18.86
N PRO A 149 15.36 -27.16 19.34
CA PRO A 149 15.76 -26.78 20.67
C PRO A 149 15.50 -25.28 20.90
N ALA A 150 14.87 -24.94 22.02
CA ALA A 150 14.64 -23.56 22.40
C ALA A 150 16.00 -22.83 22.45
N ARG A 151 16.17 -21.82 21.61
CA ARG A 151 17.39 -21.04 21.50
C ARG A 151 17.03 -19.58 21.65
N THR A 152 17.79 -18.87 22.46
CA THR A 152 17.74 -17.41 22.53
C THR A 152 18.93 -16.85 21.76
N ASP A 153 18.69 -15.94 20.83
CA ASP A 153 19.72 -15.17 20.14
C ASP A 153 19.73 -13.73 20.67
N ILE A 154 20.91 -13.23 21.05
CA ILE A 154 21.07 -11.88 21.60
C ILE A 154 22.03 -11.10 20.72
N THR A 155 21.60 -9.92 20.28
CA THR A 155 22.44 -9.00 19.50
C THR A 155 22.61 -7.69 20.26
N PHE A 156 23.83 -7.14 20.25
CA PHE A 156 24.17 -5.89 20.90
C PHE A 156 24.37 -4.76 19.90
N PHE A 157 23.92 -3.56 20.27
CA PHE A 157 23.90 -2.37 19.42
C PHE A 157 24.49 -1.19 20.20
N PRO A 158 25.80 -0.90 20.09
CA PRO A 158 26.35 0.33 20.65
C PRO A 158 25.68 1.56 20.04
N GLU A 159 25.26 2.51 20.86
CA GLU A 159 24.67 3.75 20.39
C GLU A 159 25.68 4.56 19.59
N GLY A 160 25.31 4.98 18.38
CA GLY A 160 26.25 5.60 17.44
C GLY A 160 26.99 4.61 16.54
N GLY A 161 26.84 3.28 16.76
CA GLY A 161 27.36 2.21 15.90
C GLY A 161 28.70 1.63 16.34
N ASN A 162 29.48 2.32 17.18
CA ASN A 162 30.81 1.89 17.62
C ASN A 162 30.91 1.77 19.13
N LEU A 163 31.66 0.79 19.60
CA LEU A 163 32.07 0.64 20.99
C LEU A 163 33.48 1.23 21.19
N ILE A 164 33.58 2.33 21.95
CA ILE A 164 34.84 3.09 22.07
C ILE A 164 35.45 2.87 23.47
N THR A 165 36.69 2.43 23.50
CA THR A 165 37.42 2.24 24.75
C THR A 165 37.57 3.55 25.54
N SER A 166 37.57 3.44 26.87
CA SER A 166 37.72 4.55 27.81
C SER A 166 36.63 5.64 27.78
N LEU A 167 35.60 5.47 26.97
CA LEU A 167 34.43 6.34 26.96
C LEU A 167 33.20 5.59 27.50
N MET A 168 32.21 6.36 28.03
CA MET A 168 30.95 5.81 28.48
C MET A 168 30.03 5.53 27.28
N ASN A 169 29.92 4.26 26.88
CA ASN A 169 29.04 3.82 25.83
C ASN A 169 27.67 3.42 26.39
N ASN A 170 26.60 3.74 25.68
CA ASN A 170 25.28 3.18 25.88
C ASN A 170 25.07 2.06 24.86
N ILE A 171 24.69 0.86 25.30
CA ILE A 171 24.58 -0.32 24.45
C ILE A 171 23.17 -0.86 24.59
N ALA A 172 22.40 -0.88 23.51
CA ALA A 172 21.13 -1.59 23.47
C ALA A 172 21.35 -3.07 23.14
N PHE A 173 20.43 -3.91 23.56
CA PHE A 173 20.37 -5.31 23.14
C PHE A 173 18.97 -5.70 22.73
N LYS A 174 18.90 -6.73 21.88
CA LYS A 174 17.64 -7.35 21.44
C LYS A 174 17.79 -8.87 21.53
N ALA A 175 16.87 -9.48 22.28
CA ALA A 175 16.79 -10.92 22.48
C ALA A 175 15.58 -11.48 21.72
N VAL A 176 15.80 -12.55 20.95
CA VAL A 176 14.76 -13.23 20.19
C VAL A 176 14.87 -14.75 20.33
N ASP A 177 13.75 -15.46 20.16
CA ASP A 177 13.73 -16.93 20.11
C ASP A 177 14.17 -17.47 18.74
N GLU A 178 14.14 -18.78 18.58
CA GLU A 178 14.48 -19.49 17.34
C GLU A 178 13.59 -19.12 16.14
N ASN A 179 12.42 -18.50 16.39
CA ASN A 179 11.49 -18.01 15.37
C ASN A 179 11.70 -16.52 15.07
N GLY A 180 12.58 -15.83 15.81
CA GLY A 180 12.80 -14.39 15.71
C GLY A 180 11.79 -13.53 16.50
N LEU A 181 10.98 -14.14 17.37
CA LEU A 181 10.06 -13.43 18.26
C LEU A 181 10.77 -12.95 19.52
N PRO A 182 10.33 -11.82 20.12
CA PRO A 182 10.99 -11.27 21.30
C PRO A 182 10.90 -12.20 22.51
N VAL A 183 11.98 -12.22 23.29
CA VAL A 183 12.08 -12.94 24.56
C VAL A 183 12.56 -11.99 25.65
N ASP A 184 11.80 -11.85 26.71
CA ASP A 184 12.25 -11.07 27.87
C ASP A 184 13.30 -11.84 28.65
N ILE A 185 14.43 -11.19 28.92
CA ILE A 185 15.59 -11.77 29.60
C ILE A 185 16.12 -10.84 30.70
N THR A 186 16.81 -11.44 31.66
CA THR A 186 17.82 -10.77 32.49
C THR A 186 19.19 -11.13 31.96
N LEU A 187 20.08 -10.17 31.79
CA LEU A 187 21.37 -10.28 31.17
C LEU A 187 22.47 -9.82 32.13
N GLU A 188 23.47 -10.67 32.32
CA GLU A 188 24.72 -10.31 32.99
C GLU A 188 25.79 -10.02 31.95
N ILE A 189 26.46 -8.87 32.08
CA ILE A 189 27.58 -8.48 31.23
C ILE A 189 28.87 -8.82 31.99
N ARG A 190 29.73 -9.61 31.37
CA ARG A 190 30.99 -10.08 31.94
C ARG A 190 32.15 -9.74 30.99
N ASN A 191 33.33 -9.60 31.57
CA ASN A 191 34.58 -9.44 30.81
C ASN A 191 35.26 -10.81 30.54
N ASN A 192 36.39 -10.79 29.85
CA ASN A 192 37.18 -11.98 29.52
C ASN A 192 37.79 -12.68 30.73
N LYS A 193 37.71 -12.08 31.93
CA LYS A 193 38.11 -12.69 33.20
C LYS A 193 36.92 -13.28 33.98
N ASP A 194 35.74 -13.35 33.37
CA ASP A 194 34.45 -13.76 33.98
C ASP A 194 33.95 -12.84 35.12
N GLU A 195 34.50 -11.64 35.24
CA GLU A 195 34.05 -10.65 36.24
C GLU A 195 32.73 -10.04 35.81
N LEU A 196 31.76 -9.94 36.73
CA LEU A 196 30.49 -9.27 36.51
C LEU A 196 30.69 -7.76 36.44
N ILE A 197 30.40 -7.17 35.27
CA ILE A 197 30.55 -5.73 35.03
C ILE A 197 29.21 -5.01 35.24
N SER A 198 28.09 -5.58 34.74
CA SER A 198 26.77 -4.99 34.82
C SER A 198 25.67 -6.05 34.72
N GLN A 199 24.49 -5.74 35.25
CA GLN A 199 23.29 -6.55 35.09
C GLN A 199 22.15 -5.66 34.60
N THR A 200 21.36 -6.17 33.64
CA THR A 200 20.26 -5.45 33.02
C THR A 200 19.12 -6.41 32.66
N SER A 201 17.95 -5.90 32.40
CA SER A 201 16.79 -6.70 31.97
C SER A 201 16.10 -6.06 30.78
N SER A 202 15.35 -6.86 30.03
CA SER A 202 14.48 -6.35 28.98
C SER A 202 13.48 -5.34 29.55
N VAL A 203 13.24 -4.28 28.78
CA VAL A 203 12.25 -3.23 29.09
C VAL A 203 10.96 -3.47 28.33
N HIS A 204 11.07 -3.86 27.05
CA HIS A 204 9.96 -4.16 26.16
C HIS A 204 10.43 -5.01 24.97
N ASP A 205 9.63 -6.02 24.60
CA ASP A 205 9.85 -6.87 23.43
C ASP A 205 11.31 -7.41 23.33
N GLY A 206 11.81 -7.94 24.44
CA GLY A 206 13.18 -8.48 24.49
C GLY A 206 14.29 -7.44 24.35
N MET A 207 13.98 -6.15 24.34
CA MET A 207 14.94 -5.05 24.20
C MET A 207 15.23 -4.38 25.52
N GLY A 208 16.48 -3.98 25.72
CA GLY A 208 16.92 -3.20 26.86
C GLY A 208 18.24 -2.49 26.55
N SER A 209 18.80 -1.78 27.53
CA SER A 209 20.10 -1.12 27.36
C SER A 209 20.88 -1.07 28.67
N PHE A 210 22.17 -0.89 28.58
CA PHE A 210 23.09 -0.72 29.69
C PHE A 210 24.27 0.18 29.30
N ALA A 211 24.91 0.75 30.32
CA ALA A 211 26.10 1.55 30.14
C ALA A 211 27.35 0.70 30.35
N LEU A 212 28.42 0.95 29.56
CA LEU A 212 29.72 0.29 29.66
C LEU A 212 30.85 1.25 29.32
N VAL A 213 31.93 1.24 30.12
CA VAL A 213 33.22 1.86 29.79
C VAL A 213 34.18 0.73 29.47
N PRO A 214 34.42 0.39 28.20
CA PRO A 214 35.34 -0.69 27.85
C PRO A 214 36.78 -0.33 28.17
N LEU A 215 37.54 -1.28 28.72
CA LEU A 215 38.95 -1.14 28.95
C LEU A 215 39.78 -1.66 27.78
N ALA A 216 40.94 -1.07 27.54
CA ALA A 216 41.85 -1.49 26.46
C ALA A 216 42.29 -2.95 26.67
N GLY A 217 42.16 -3.78 25.63
CA GLY A 217 42.55 -5.19 25.67
C GLY A 217 41.53 -6.13 26.36
N GLU A 218 40.41 -5.63 26.85
CA GLU A 218 39.31 -6.45 27.37
C GLU A 218 38.26 -6.72 26.31
N THR A 219 37.70 -7.93 26.35
CA THR A 219 36.49 -8.31 25.60
C THR A 219 35.34 -8.58 26.56
N TYR A 220 34.13 -8.37 26.08
CA TYR A 220 32.91 -8.46 26.87
C TYR A 220 31.92 -9.40 26.23
N TYR A 221 31.10 -10.06 27.04
CA TYR A 221 30.02 -10.91 26.61
C TYR A 221 28.83 -10.87 27.58
N GLY A 222 27.64 -11.12 27.06
CA GLY A 222 26.41 -11.30 27.83
C GLY A 222 26.19 -12.77 28.18
N VAL A 223 25.58 -13.03 29.31
CA VAL A 223 25.14 -14.36 29.78
C VAL A 223 23.72 -14.21 30.33
N VAL A 224 22.83 -15.13 29.99
CA VAL A 224 21.51 -15.23 30.63
C VAL A 224 21.67 -16.15 31.86
N PRO A 225 21.44 -15.64 33.09
CA PRO A 225 21.53 -16.45 34.29
C PRO A 225 20.57 -17.65 34.21
N HIS A 226 20.99 -18.79 34.78
CA HIS A 226 20.21 -20.01 34.90
C HIS A 226 19.82 -20.69 33.57
N GLN A 227 20.36 -20.24 32.43
CA GLN A 227 20.19 -20.95 31.14
C GLN A 227 21.11 -22.22 31.16
N THR A 228 20.51 -23.37 30.87
CA THR A 228 21.28 -24.61 30.81
C THR A 228 22.29 -24.53 29.66
N GLY A 229 23.62 -24.61 29.94
CA GLY A 229 24.66 -24.62 28.91
C GLY A 229 25.47 -23.34 28.76
N SER A 230 25.35 -22.34 29.65
CA SER A 230 26.20 -21.13 29.73
C SER A 230 26.62 -20.55 28.37
N VAL A 231 25.65 -20.19 27.53
CA VAL A 231 25.91 -19.59 26.22
C VAL A 231 26.47 -18.17 26.45
N LYS A 232 27.65 -17.90 25.87
CA LYS A 232 28.24 -16.56 25.87
C LYS A 232 27.87 -15.82 24.59
N TYR A 233 27.26 -14.66 24.74
CA TYR A 233 26.90 -13.78 23.63
C TYR A 233 27.90 -12.65 23.54
N PRO A 234 28.82 -12.65 22.54
CA PRO A 234 29.89 -11.65 22.47
C PRO A 234 29.35 -10.25 22.16
N LEU A 235 29.85 -9.24 22.86
CA LEU A 235 29.69 -7.85 22.48
C LEU A 235 30.60 -7.51 21.27
N PRO A 236 30.30 -6.46 20.51
CA PRO A 236 31.20 -5.93 19.50
C PRO A 236 32.57 -5.58 20.11
N GLU A 237 33.65 -5.72 19.34
CA GLU A 237 34.98 -5.33 19.76
C GLU A 237 35.05 -3.81 20.01
N ALA A 238 35.67 -3.44 21.15
CA ALA A 238 35.89 -2.05 21.48
C ALA A 238 37.14 -1.51 20.71
N THR A 239 36.96 -0.34 20.09
CA THR A 239 38.01 0.32 19.32
C THR A 239 38.61 1.49 20.11
N ALA A 240 39.93 1.71 19.94
CA ALA A 240 40.59 2.86 20.53
C ALA A 240 40.36 4.18 19.77
N ARG A 241 39.60 4.14 18.67
CA ARG A 241 39.38 5.27 17.75
C ARG A 241 37.93 5.31 17.34
N GLY A 242 37.33 6.51 17.30
CA GLY A 242 35.98 6.71 16.90
C GLY A 242 35.27 7.83 17.66
N VAL A 243 33.99 7.95 17.43
CA VAL A 243 33.11 8.97 18.01
C VAL A 243 31.92 8.27 18.64
N ILE A 244 31.53 8.69 19.82
CA ILE A 244 30.25 8.33 20.44
C ILE A 244 29.25 9.42 20.09
N LEU A 245 28.06 9.00 19.64
CA LEU A 245 26.88 9.85 19.50
C LEU A 245 25.76 9.33 20.38
N ASN A 246 25.42 10.08 21.43
CA ASN A 246 24.24 9.79 22.25
C ASN A 246 23.14 10.80 21.94
N VAL A 247 21.89 10.35 21.85
CA VAL A 247 20.71 11.20 21.65
C VAL A 247 19.64 10.82 22.66
N ARG A 248 19.07 11.83 23.32
CA ARG A 248 18.02 11.64 24.34
C ARG A 248 16.82 12.53 24.06
N ASN A 249 15.64 12.03 24.36
CA ASN A 249 14.41 12.82 24.31
C ASN A 249 14.43 13.91 25.38
N THR A 250 13.93 15.09 25.04
CA THR A 250 13.67 16.19 25.95
C THR A 250 12.24 16.69 25.74
N ASN A 251 11.75 17.59 26.59
CA ASN A 251 10.39 18.13 26.48
C ASN A 251 10.16 18.88 25.15
N ASN A 252 11.21 19.51 24.58
CA ASN A 252 11.10 20.40 23.42
C ASN A 252 11.92 19.91 22.20
N GLY A 253 12.36 18.64 22.20
CA GLY A 253 13.16 18.11 21.11
C GLY A 253 14.08 16.99 21.52
N LYS A 254 15.33 17.05 21.05
CA LYS A 254 16.37 16.07 21.35
C LYS A 254 17.61 16.77 21.92
N ALA A 255 18.21 16.18 22.93
CA ALA A 255 19.57 16.54 23.37
C ALA A 255 20.55 15.55 22.75
N PHE A 256 21.66 16.04 22.23
CA PHE A 256 22.74 15.21 21.73
C PHE A 256 24.04 15.43 22.52
N LYS A 257 24.85 14.38 22.58
CA LYS A 257 26.23 14.41 23.04
C LYS A 257 27.11 13.70 22.02
N VAL A 258 28.16 14.37 21.54
CA VAL A 258 29.21 13.82 20.69
C VAL A 258 30.50 13.83 21.49
N GLU A 259 31.11 12.68 21.68
CA GLU A 259 32.35 12.51 22.48
C GLU A 259 33.38 11.71 21.71
N GLN A 260 34.62 12.12 21.76
CA GLN A 260 35.76 11.54 21.06
C GLN A 260 37.04 11.56 21.91
N LEU A 261 37.94 10.64 21.64
CA LEU A 261 39.24 10.64 22.29
C LEU A 261 40.17 11.69 21.66
N ALA A 262 41.09 12.22 22.46
CA ALA A 262 42.11 13.17 22.00
C ALA A 262 43.12 12.48 21.03
N GLY A 263 43.65 13.25 20.08
CA GLY A 263 44.79 12.82 19.23
C GLY A 263 44.43 11.99 18.00
N ASN A 264 43.19 12.03 17.54
CA ASN A 264 42.73 11.26 16.37
C ASN A 264 42.15 12.14 15.27
N ASP A 265 42.99 12.64 14.37
CA ASP A 265 42.57 13.57 13.32
C ASP A 265 41.65 12.95 12.28
N THR A 266 41.83 11.66 11.96
CA THR A 266 41.02 10.94 10.96
C THR A 266 39.56 10.73 11.41
N PHE A 267 39.33 10.48 12.70
CA PHE A 267 38.04 10.23 13.30
C PHE A 267 37.54 11.43 14.12
N LYS A 268 38.02 12.63 13.80
CA LYS A 268 37.56 13.85 14.45
C LYS A 268 36.25 14.33 13.90
N ALA A 269 35.25 14.50 14.76
CA ALA A 269 33.96 15.07 14.42
C ALA A 269 34.11 16.50 13.91
N ALA A 270 33.61 16.81 12.74
CA ALA A 270 33.62 18.13 12.12
C ALA A 270 32.23 18.74 12.01
N TYR A 271 31.23 17.95 11.69
CA TYR A 271 29.84 18.40 11.62
C TYR A 271 28.87 17.23 11.79
N MET A 272 27.60 17.56 12.00
CA MET A 272 26.52 16.61 12.16
C MET A 272 25.32 17.04 11.31
N ILE A 273 24.65 16.05 10.71
CA ILE A 273 23.45 16.25 9.92
C ILE A 273 22.32 15.41 10.53
N GLY A 274 21.11 16.00 10.62
CA GLY A 274 19.86 15.30 10.83
C GLY A 274 19.03 15.30 9.55
N GLN A 275 18.57 14.14 9.12
CA GLN A 275 17.70 14.02 7.95
C GLN A 275 16.44 13.24 8.27
N MET A 276 15.33 13.58 7.58
CA MET A 276 14.06 12.87 7.59
C MET A 276 13.60 12.71 6.13
N GLN A 277 13.15 11.51 5.76
CA GLN A 277 12.66 11.22 4.39
C GLN A 277 13.64 11.67 3.29
N ASN A 278 14.96 11.48 3.49
CA ASN A 278 16.05 11.91 2.61
C ASN A 278 16.24 13.45 2.49
N MET A 279 15.56 14.22 3.32
CA MET A 279 15.74 15.68 3.38
C MET A 279 16.50 16.07 4.63
N VAL A 280 17.48 16.95 4.49
CA VAL A 280 18.22 17.52 5.62
C VAL A 280 17.31 18.51 6.37
N VAL A 281 17.07 18.24 7.66
CA VAL A 281 16.22 19.08 8.55
C VAL A 281 17.04 19.79 9.63
N PHE A 282 18.29 19.37 9.83
CA PHE A 282 19.16 19.92 10.84
C PHE A 282 20.63 19.78 10.42
N GLN A 283 21.45 20.77 10.72
CA GLN A 283 22.90 20.73 10.54
C GLN A 283 23.61 21.51 11.66
N GLN A 284 24.67 20.95 12.19
CA GLN A 284 25.50 21.55 13.22
C GLN A 284 26.97 21.36 12.90
N ASN A 285 27.75 22.44 12.84
CA ASN A 285 29.20 22.38 12.71
C ASN A 285 29.86 22.35 14.09
N PHE A 286 30.97 21.62 14.20
CA PHE A 286 31.80 21.56 15.37
C PHE A 286 33.09 22.35 15.08
N SER A 287 33.18 23.55 15.60
CA SER A 287 34.23 24.51 15.23
C SER A 287 35.52 24.46 16.08
N ASP A 288 35.53 23.68 17.15
CA ASP A 288 36.60 23.74 18.14
C ASP A 288 37.40 22.41 18.25
N ASN A 289 38.61 22.48 18.76
CA ASN A 289 39.41 21.30 19.11
C ASN A 289 38.96 20.60 20.42
N ARG A 290 37.69 20.67 20.73
CA ARG A 290 37.13 19.98 21.91
C ARG A 290 36.90 18.49 21.62
N ASN A 291 36.96 17.70 22.69
CA ASN A 291 36.62 16.27 22.62
C ASN A 291 35.16 15.96 22.99
N LEU A 292 34.43 16.96 23.47
CA LEU A 292 33.07 16.84 23.90
C LEU A 292 32.24 18.01 23.33
N PHE A 293 31.16 17.67 22.62
CA PHE A 293 30.15 18.59 22.10
C PHE A 293 28.80 18.16 22.61
N GLY A 294 27.99 19.12 23.00
CA GLY A 294 26.60 18.89 23.40
C GLY A 294 25.70 20.00 22.90
N GLY A 295 24.44 19.69 22.70
CA GLY A 295 23.45 20.65 22.22
C GLY A 295 22.05 20.09 22.18
N ALA A 296 21.14 20.90 21.64
CA ALA A 296 19.74 20.53 21.46
C ALA A 296 19.36 20.62 19.97
N ILE A 297 18.57 19.68 19.52
CA ILE A 297 17.91 19.70 18.22
C ILE A 297 16.44 20.04 18.48
N GLN A 298 15.99 21.19 18.00
CA GLN A 298 14.58 21.59 18.06
C GLN A 298 13.78 20.73 17.08
N THR A 299 12.77 20.03 17.57
CA THR A 299 11.94 19.14 16.75
C THR A 299 10.47 19.51 16.72
N THR A 300 10.07 20.58 17.42
CA THR A 300 8.68 21.04 17.53
C THR A 300 8.04 21.41 16.20
N ASP A 301 8.82 21.89 15.25
CA ASP A 301 8.37 22.27 13.91
C ASP A 301 8.60 21.18 12.85
N LEU A 302 9.14 20.02 13.23
CA LEU A 302 9.33 18.88 12.34
C LEU A 302 8.07 18.02 12.30
N LEU A 303 7.83 17.38 11.18
CA LEU A 303 6.81 16.34 11.07
C LEU A 303 7.27 15.08 11.83
N SER A 304 6.29 14.32 12.35
CA SER A 304 6.55 13.07 13.06
C SER A 304 7.15 12.00 12.14
N GLY A 305 8.09 11.23 12.68
CA GLY A 305 8.78 10.18 11.94
C GLY A 305 10.21 9.97 12.45
N ILE A 306 10.97 9.19 11.68
CA ILE A 306 12.35 8.84 12.03
C ILE A 306 13.30 9.97 11.62
N LEU A 307 14.00 10.53 12.61
CA LEU A 307 15.12 11.45 12.42
C LEU A 307 16.42 10.64 12.46
N HIS A 308 17.15 10.60 11.35
CA HIS A 308 18.46 9.97 11.23
C HIS A 308 19.55 11.02 11.40
N ILE A 309 20.34 10.87 12.45
CA ILE A 309 21.42 11.78 12.83
C ILE A 309 22.74 11.11 12.49
N THR A 310 23.63 11.81 11.75
CA THR A 310 24.94 11.30 11.36
C THR A 310 25.99 12.35 11.65
N VAL A 311 27.07 11.92 12.32
CA VAL A 311 28.29 12.73 12.57
C VAL A 311 29.33 12.42 11.51
N PHE A 312 29.94 13.45 10.95
CA PHE A 312 30.95 13.36 9.90
C PHE A 312 32.28 13.97 10.31
N ASN A 313 33.37 13.47 9.73
CA ASN A 313 34.64 14.15 9.75
C ASN A 313 34.70 15.28 8.70
N LYS A 314 35.80 16.00 8.63
CA LYS A 314 36.05 17.09 7.66
C LYS A 314 35.99 16.63 6.19
N ASP A 315 36.26 15.34 5.93
CA ASP A 315 36.30 14.76 4.60
C ASP A 315 34.92 14.18 4.18
N GLY A 316 33.90 14.37 5.00
CA GLY A 316 32.54 13.87 4.77
C GLY A 316 32.35 12.38 5.07
N MET A 317 33.31 11.73 5.75
CA MET A 317 33.17 10.33 6.15
C MET A 317 32.24 10.24 7.37
N PRO A 318 31.20 9.36 7.35
CA PRO A 318 30.34 9.13 8.50
C PRO A 318 31.14 8.44 9.62
N LEU A 319 31.03 8.94 10.84
CA LEU A 319 31.73 8.46 12.03
C LEU A 319 30.80 7.76 13.00
N ALA A 320 29.59 8.27 13.19
CA ALA A 320 28.58 7.69 14.08
C ALA A 320 27.17 8.03 13.56
N GLU A 321 26.25 7.12 13.73
CA GLU A 321 24.86 7.27 13.27
C GLU A 321 23.85 6.86 14.36
N ARG A 322 22.75 7.59 14.46
CA ARG A 322 21.69 7.32 15.44
C ARG A 322 20.31 7.65 14.85
N LEU A 323 19.41 6.70 14.91
CA LEU A 323 18.01 6.94 14.66
C LEU A 323 17.32 7.40 15.93
N THR A 324 16.45 8.40 15.84
CA THR A 324 15.55 8.80 16.93
C THR A 324 14.18 9.14 16.34
N PHE A 325 13.13 9.00 17.14
CA PHE A 325 11.78 9.26 16.64
C PHE A 325 11.27 10.62 17.10
N VAL A 326 10.80 11.44 16.16
CA VAL A 326 10.07 12.68 16.45
C VAL A 326 8.59 12.35 16.52
N ASN A 327 7.91 12.70 17.62
CA ASN A 327 6.49 12.43 17.80
C ASN A 327 5.76 13.71 18.27
N ASN A 328 5.35 14.56 17.36
CA ASN A 328 4.61 15.78 17.60
C ASN A 328 3.08 15.57 17.53
N ARG A 329 2.64 14.38 17.14
CA ARG A 329 1.24 13.95 16.99
C ARG A 329 0.40 14.78 16.01
N GLU A 330 1.02 15.61 15.17
CA GLU A 330 0.36 16.40 14.12
C GLU A 330 -0.31 15.52 13.04
N TYR A 331 0.15 14.28 12.89
CA TYR A 331 -0.42 13.27 12.00
C TYR A 331 -1.79 12.76 12.43
N VAL A 332 -2.18 12.97 13.68
CA VAL A 332 -3.46 12.49 14.21
C VAL A 332 -4.60 13.37 13.73
N LEU A 333 -5.55 12.78 13.01
CA LEU A 333 -6.79 13.44 12.67
C LEU A 333 -7.76 13.37 13.88
N PRO A 334 -8.08 14.47 14.54
CA PRO A 334 -9.05 14.48 15.63
C PRO A 334 -10.40 13.97 15.11
N SER A 335 -10.98 13.02 15.83
CA SER A 335 -12.26 12.43 15.45
C SER A 335 -13.04 11.98 16.68
N THR A 336 -14.37 11.95 16.57
CA THR A 336 -15.23 11.39 17.58
C THR A 336 -16.06 10.26 16.99
N PHE A 337 -16.24 9.20 17.78
CA PHE A 337 -17.05 8.05 17.40
C PHE A 337 -18.29 7.97 18.30
N THR A 338 -19.47 7.84 17.72
CA THR A 338 -20.75 7.71 18.39
C THR A 338 -21.50 6.46 17.90
N ALA A 339 -22.07 5.70 18.81
CA ALA A 339 -23.02 4.64 18.50
C ALA A 339 -24.44 5.23 18.56
N ASP A 340 -24.96 5.70 17.41
CA ASP A 340 -26.27 6.36 17.34
C ASP A 340 -27.41 5.37 17.59
N SER A 341 -27.25 4.14 17.08
CA SER A 341 -28.17 3.02 17.28
C SER A 341 -27.39 1.73 17.33
N LEU A 342 -27.41 1.07 18.47
CA LEU A 342 -26.78 -0.22 18.72
C LEU A 342 -27.86 -1.29 18.94
N ASN A 343 -27.90 -2.28 18.06
CA ASN A 343 -28.84 -3.37 18.13
C ASN A 343 -28.17 -4.71 17.78
N THR A 344 -28.06 -5.60 18.75
CA THR A 344 -27.45 -6.93 18.63
C THR A 344 -28.46 -8.04 18.31
N GLY A 345 -29.73 -7.68 18.03
CA GLY A 345 -30.72 -8.64 17.52
C GLY A 345 -30.39 -9.13 16.11
N GLU A 346 -30.96 -10.28 15.74
CA GLU A 346 -30.76 -10.88 14.42
C GLU A 346 -31.19 -9.91 13.31
N ARG A 347 -30.29 -9.68 12.34
CA ARG A 347 -30.53 -8.86 11.13
C ARG A 347 -31.04 -7.44 11.41
N LYS A 348 -30.78 -6.90 12.61
CA LYS A 348 -31.20 -5.55 12.96
C LYS A 348 -30.21 -4.53 12.44
N ARG A 349 -30.79 -3.39 12.03
CA ARG A 349 -30.02 -2.25 11.54
C ARG A 349 -29.28 -1.56 12.68
N ASN A 350 -27.99 -1.25 12.42
CA ASN A 350 -27.12 -0.46 13.29
C ASN A 350 -26.69 0.81 12.57
N ARG A 351 -26.47 1.86 13.35
CA ARG A 351 -25.93 3.12 12.85
C ARG A 351 -24.93 3.67 13.83
N PHE A 352 -23.71 3.91 13.35
CA PHE A 352 -22.66 4.63 14.06
C PHE A 352 -22.25 5.84 13.24
N THR A 353 -21.65 6.83 13.89
CA THR A 353 -21.16 8.04 13.22
C THR A 353 -19.73 8.33 13.67
N ILE A 354 -18.85 8.59 12.70
CA ILE A 354 -17.55 9.21 12.93
C ILE A 354 -17.69 10.68 12.54
N ALA A 355 -17.49 11.59 13.51
CA ALA A 355 -17.47 13.01 13.22
C ALA A 355 -16.03 13.52 13.16
N LEU A 356 -15.72 14.27 12.13
CA LEU A 356 -14.42 14.88 11.84
C LEU A 356 -14.51 16.40 11.92
N PRO A 357 -13.39 17.12 12.07
CA PRO A 357 -13.38 18.57 11.96
C PRO A 357 -13.90 19.05 10.60
N ASP A 358 -14.58 20.20 10.57
CA ASP A 358 -15.03 20.85 9.35
C ASP A 358 -13.84 21.08 8.38
N THR A 359 -14.07 21.03 7.07
CA THR A 359 -13.10 21.35 6.02
C THR A 359 -12.02 20.31 5.72
N ILE A 360 -12.23 19.02 6.04
CA ILE A 360 -11.25 17.97 5.73
C ILE A 360 -11.62 17.29 4.43
N ILE A 361 -10.60 17.12 3.58
CA ILE A 361 -10.67 16.30 2.39
C ILE A 361 -9.79 15.07 2.62
N GLY A 362 -10.34 13.89 2.49
CA GLY A 362 -9.60 12.65 2.68
C GLY A 362 -10.39 11.46 2.19
N ASN A 363 -9.71 10.34 2.08
CA ASN A 363 -10.29 9.06 1.74
C ASN A 363 -10.11 8.07 2.91
N PHE A 364 -11.20 7.42 3.28
CA PHE A 364 -11.27 6.55 4.43
C PHE A 364 -11.88 5.21 4.05
N SER A 365 -11.53 4.18 4.79
CA SER A 365 -12.13 2.86 4.71
C SER A 365 -12.63 2.41 6.08
N VAL A 366 -13.71 1.65 6.09
CA VAL A 366 -14.34 1.17 7.32
C VAL A 366 -14.65 -0.32 7.21
N SER A 367 -14.30 -1.07 8.25
CA SER A 367 -14.78 -2.43 8.47
C SER A 367 -15.60 -2.51 9.77
N VAL A 368 -16.64 -3.34 9.74
CA VAL A 368 -17.37 -3.78 10.94
C VAL A 368 -17.38 -5.29 10.91
N THR A 369 -16.88 -5.90 11.98
CA THR A 369 -16.70 -7.35 12.07
C THR A 369 -17.27 -7.90 13.37
N ASP A 370 -17.45 -9.22 13.43
CA ASP A 370 -17.77 -9.94 14.65
C ASP A 370 -16.52 -10.01 15.53
N ALA A 371 -16.52 -9.26 16.65
CA ALA A 371 -15.38 -9.17 17.55
C ALA A 371 -15.02 -10.50 18.22
N ASP A 372 -15.95 -11.44 18.33
CA ASP A 372 -15.69 -12.73 18.95
C ASP A 372 -14.83 -13.67 18.08
N TYR A 373 -14.68 -13.34 16.80
CA TYR A 373 -13.87 -14.07 15.82
C TYR A 373 -12.55 -13.36 15.44
N GLU A 374 -12.22 -12.28 16.14
CA GLU A 374 -10.94 -11.61 15.98
C GLU A 374 -9.86 -12.30 16.84
N THR A 375 -8.63 -12.33 16.35
CA THR A 375 -7.50 -12.97 17.04
C THR A 375 -6.91 -12.11 18.15
N SER A 376 -7.16 -10.80 18.12
CA SER A 376 -6.71 -9.83 19.11
C SER A 376 -7.69 -8.66 19.26
N GLU A 377 -7.73 -8.05 20.44
CA GLU A 377 -8.56 -6.85 20.67
C GLU A 377 -8.07 -5.66 19.83
N MET A 378 -6.76 -5.47 19.74
CA MET A 378 -6.11 -4.42 18.98
C MET A 378 -5.26 -5.05 17.87
N ARG A 379 -5.25 -4.44 16.68
CA ARG A 379 -4.40 -4.90 15.59
C ARG A 379 -2.93 -4.62 15.90
N PRO A 380 -2.04 -5.58 15.67
CA PRO A 380 -0.61 -5.40 15.94
C PRO A 380 0.01 -4.31 15.04
N GLN A 381 -0.56 -4.08 13.86
CA GLN A 381 -0.11 -3.07 12.90
C GLN A 381 -1.31 -2.24 12.41
N ASN A 382 -1.19 -0.92 12.45
CA ASN A 382 -2.18 0.03 11.97
C ASN A 382 -1.54 1.09 11.06
N ILE A 383 -2.35 2.01 10.54
CA ILE A 383 -1.89 3.05 9.61
C ILE A 383 -0.79 3.95 10.21
N TYR A 384 -0.85 4.28 11.51
CA TYR A 384 0.19 5.07 12.19
C TYR A 384 1.51 4.32 12.23
N SER A 385 1.48 3.10 12.79
CA SER A 385 2.67 2.30 13.00
C SER A 385 3.35 1.92 11.70
N TYR A 386 2.59 1.72 10.64
CA TYR A 386 3.19 1.42 9.34
C TYR A 386 3.85 2.64 8.72
N PHE A 387 3.12 3.74 8.50
CA PHE A 387 3.67 4.88 7.76
C PHE A 387 4.76 5.64 8.50
N LEU A 388 4.71 5.68 9.83
CA LEU A 388 5.65 6.44 10.64
C LEU A 388 6.84 5.62 11.14
N LEU A 389 6.72 4.28 11.17
CA LEU A 389 7.73 3.40 11.77
C LEU A 389 8.15 2.27 10.81
N ASN A 390 7.27 1.28 10.58
CA ASN A 390 7.64 0.04 9.87
C ASN A 390 8.10 0.26 8.44
N SER A 391 7.51 1.22 7.74
CA SER A 391 7.85 1.54 6.35
C SER A 391 9.24 2.18 6.18
N ASP A 392 9.87 2.61 7.27
CA ASP A 392 11.19 3.27 7.27
C ASP A 392 12.28 2.48 7.99
N LEU A 393 11.92 1.37 8.67
CA LEU A 393 12.87 0.49 9.34
C LEU A 393 13.07 -0.81 8.56
N LYS A 394 14.29 -1.31 8.55
CA LYS A 394 14.59 -2.63 8.05
C LYS A 394 14.49 -3.67 9.17
N GLY A 395 13.80 -4.77 8.86
CA GLY A 395 13.61 -5.86 9.81
C GLY A 395 12.22 -5.86 10.42
N TYR A 396 12.01 -6.80 11.34
CA TYR A 396 10.72 -7.00 11.99
C TYR A 396 10.63 -6.20 13.29
N VAL A 397 9.55 -5.43 13.42
CA VAL A 397 9.13 -4.77 14.66
C VAL A 397 7.90 -5.52 15.19
N HIS A 398 7.98 -6.01 16.42
CA HIS A 398 6.88 -6.71 17.07
C HIS A 398 5.82 -5.71 17.55
N ASN A 399 4.53 -6.03 17.40
CA ASN A 399 3.39 -5.20 17.81
C ASN A 399 3.58 -3.68 17.64
N PRO A 400 3.90 -3.20 16.42
CA PRO A 400 4.33 -1.82 16.22
C PRO A 400 3.28 -0.77 16.58
N SER A 401 1.98 -1.12 16.64
CA SER A 401 0.91 -0.21 17.07
C SER A 401 1.05 0.21 18.53
N TRP A 402 1.63 -0.64 19.38
CA TRP A 402 1.84 -0.34 20.80
C TRP A 402 2.69 0.91 21.02
N TYR A 403 3.69 1.16 20.16
CA TYR A 403 4.58 2.33 20.27
C TYR A 403 3.85 3.66 20.05
N PHE A 404 2.64 3.63 19.54
CA PHE A 404 1.76 4.79 19.30
C PHE A 404 0.58 4.87 20.27
N SER A 405 0.55 3.98 21.26
CA SER A 405 -0.46 3.98 22.33
C SER A 405 -0.16 5.05 23.40
N ASP A 406 -1.09 5.21 24.33
CA ASP A 406 -0.91 6.10 25.48
C ASP A 406 -0.20 5.40 26.66
N ASP A 407 0.42 4.22 26.44
CA ASP A 407 1.23 3.54 27.47
C ASP A 407 2.45 4.42 27.81
N PRO A 408 2.68 4.72 29.10
CA PRO A 408 3.80 5.57 29.53
C PRO A 408 5.19 4.98 29.19
N LYS A 409 5.30 3.68 28.91
CA LYS A 409 6.53 3.00 28.49
C LYS A 409 6.76 3.09 26.97
N ALA A 410 5.74 3.44 26.18
CA ALA A 410 5.83 3.45 24.73
C ALA A 410 6.98 4.35 24.20
N PRO A 411 7.24 5.56 24.72
CA PRO A 411 8.34 6.40 24.27
C PRO A 411 9.73 5.77 24.49
N ALA A 412 9.92 5.09 25.64
CA ALA A 412 11.20 4.40 25.94
C ALA A 412 11.37 3.14 25.08
N GLY A 413 10.30 2.36 24.88
CA GLY A 413 10.30 1.23 23.96
C GLY A 413 10.59 1.65 22.51
N LEU A 414 10.01 2.75 22.06
CA LEU A 414 10.26 3.30 20.72
C LEU A 414 11.72 3.73 20.53
N ASP A 415 12.34 4.31 21.56
CA ASP A 415 13.77 4.66 21.49
C ASP A 415 14.67 3.41 21.42
N LEU A 416 14.30 2.32 22.10
CA LEU A 416 15.00 1.02 21.97
C LEU A 416 14.83 0.44 20.55
N VAL A 417 13.65 0.56 19.95
CA VAL A 417 13.47 0.19 18.51
C VAL A 417 14.39 1.00 17.62
N MET A 418 14.53 2.31 17.87
CA MET A 418 15.44 3.18 17.10
C MET A 418 16.92 2.79 17.30
N MET A 419 17.30 2.22 18.43
CA MET A 419 18.66 1.75 18.69
C MET A 419 18.96 0.36 18.10
N THR A 420 17.95 -0.52 18.04
CA THR A 420 18.12 -1.94 17.68
C THR A 420 17.74 -2.27 16.23
N ASN A 421 17.19 -1.32 15.47
CA ASN A 421 16.87 -1.51 14.07
C ASN A 421 17.68 -0.54 13.19
N GLY A 422 18.29 -1.08 12.13
CA GLY A 422 19.06 -0.30 11.18
C GLY A 422 18.19 0.43 10.16
N TRP A 423 18.69 1.53 9.65
CA TRP A 423 18.13 2.24 8.52
C TRP A 423 19.06 2.10 7.32
N THR A 424 18.55 1.71 6.14
CA THR A 424 19.43 1.39 5.01
C THR A 424 18.80 1.72 3.65
N ARG A 425 18.04 2.82 3.55
CA ARG A 425 17.55 3.28 2.23
C ARG A 425 18.70 3.72 1.33
N PHE A 426 19.76 4.28 1.90
CA PHE A 426 21.04 4.60 1.25
C PHE A 426 22.18 4.51 2.26
N LYS A 427 23.42 4.51 1.79
CA LYS A 427 24.63 4.64 2.62
C LYS A 427 25.25 6.00 2.38
N TRP A 428 25.69 6.65 3.45
CA TRP A 428 26.33 7.96 3.33
C TRP A 428 27.62 7.89 2.50
N GLU A 429 28.36 6.77 2.54
CA GLU A 429 29.55 6.56 1.71
C GLU A 429 29.22 6.66 0.22
N ASP A 430 28.05 6.18 -0.21
CA ASP A 430 27.61 6.27 -1.60
C ASP A 430 27.21 7.71 -1.95
N ALA A 431 26.60 8.44 -1.01
CA ALA A 431 26.28 9.86 -1.19
C ALA A 431 27.56 10.70 -1.29
N VAL A 432 28.55 10.44 -0.43
CA VAL A 432 29.86 11.09 -0.46
C VAL A 432 30.56 10.87 -1.80
N LYS A 433 30.56 9.63 -2.29
CA LYS A 433 31.21 9.25 -3.56
C LYS A 433 30.36 9.54 -4.80
N ASN A 434 29.13 10.04 -4.63
CA ASN A 434 28.12 10.21 -5.70
C ASN A 434 27.86 8.91 -6.49
N THR A 435 27.81 7.77 -5.80
CA THR A 435 27.58 6.42 -6.35
C THR A 435 26.23 5.86 -5.96
N LEU A 436 25.32 6.72 -5.48
CA LEU A 436 23.96 6.32 -5.10
C LEU A 436 23.24 5.58 -6.26
N PRO A 437 22.52 4.48 -5.97
CA PRO A 437 21.95 3.61 -6.99
C PRO A 437 20.85 4.33 -7.79
N LYS A 438 20.84 4.12 -9.10
CA LYS A 438 19.76 4.62 -9.96
C LYS A 438 18.53 3.72 -9.84
N PRO A 439 17.30 4.28 -9.97
CA PRO A 439 16.09 3.47 -9.95
C PRO A 439 16.06 2.52 -11.14
N LEU A 440 15.80 1.24 -10.86
CA LEU A 440 15.66 0.19 -11.87
C LEU A 440 14.22 0.12 -12.40
N TYR A 441 13.26 0.40 -11.54
CA TYR A 441 11.84 0.29 -11.83
C TYR A 441 11.21 1.68 -11.87
N LYS A 442 10.40 1.91 -12.89
CA LYS A 442 9.61 3.13 -13.08
C LYS A 442 8.16 2.74 -13.25
N ASP A 443 7.26 3.58 -12.80
CA ASP A 443 5.88 3.48 -13.20
C ASP A 443 5.76 4.05 -14.63
N ASN A 444 5.28 3.23 -15.55
CA ASN A 444 5.12 3.62 -16.96
C ASN A 444 3.68 4.09 -17.27
N GLY A 445 2.90 4.39 -16.25
CA GLY A 445 1.47 4.63 -16.35
C GLY A 445 0.68 3.33 -16.28
N LEU A 446 -0.56 3.35 -16.72
CA LEU A 446 -1.43 2.17 -16.78
C LEU A 446 -0.81 1.05 -17.64
N ILE A 447 -1.58 0.06 -18.06
CA ILE A 447 -1.07 -1.06 -18.87
C ILE A 447 -0.39 -0.52 -20.13
N SER A 448 0.86 -0.94 -20.35
CA SER A 448 1.64 -0.64 -21.55
C SER A 448 1.93 -1.96 -22.28
N ILE A 449 1.30 -2.14 -23.45
CA ILE A 449 1.44 -3.33 -24.29
C ILE A 449 2.51 -3.04 -25.36
N LYS A 450 3.65 -3.71 -25.26
CA LYS A 450 4.77 -3.54 -26.19
C LYS A 450 5.08 -4.84 -26.90
N GLY A 451 5.57 -4.72 -28.11
CA GLY A 451 5.92 -5.91 -28.89
C GLY A 451 6.54 -5.59 -30.22
N ARG A 452 6.70 -6.63 -31.00
CA ARG A 452 7.25 -6.57 -32.36
C ARG A 452 6.37 -7.35 -33.31
N VAL A 453 6.15 -6.78 -34.50
CA VAL A 453 5.40 -7.41 -35.60
C VAL A 453 6.39 -7.83 -36.68
N THR A 454 6.27 -9.07 -37.13
CA THR A 454 7.04 -9.65 -38.26
C THR A 454 6.08 -10.21 -39.30
N ILE A 455 6.57 -10.40 -40.52
CA ILE A 455 5.83 -11.14 -41.53
C ILE A 455 5.94 -12.62 -41.18
N GLU A 456 4.80 -13.31 -41.08
CA GLU A 456 4.75 -14.73 -40.70
C GLU A 456 5.64 -15.61 -41.58
N GLY A 457 6.26 -16.62 -40.98
CA GLY A 457 7.20 -17.48 -41.67
C GLY A 457 8.58 -16.84 -41.96
N THR A 458 8.75 -15.56 -41.60
CA THR A 458 10.00 -14.84 -41.82
C THR A 458 10.49 -14.14 -40.56
N ARG A 459 11.77 -13.71 -40.53
CA ARG A 459 12.31 -12.82 -39.48
C ARG A 459 12.21 -11.33 -39.87
N ARG A 460 11.60 -11.01 -41.01
CA ARG A 460 11.52 -9.63 -41.51
C ARG A 460 10.54 -8.81 -40.70
N PRO A 461 10.93 -7.64 -40.14
CA PRO A 461 10.03 -6.77 -39.40
C PRO A 461 9.00 -6.15 -40.36
N LEU A 462 7.77 -5.96 -39.83
CA LEU A 462 6.76 -5.15 -40.49
C LEU A 462 7.00 -3.67 -40.12
N ALA A 463 7.87 -3.02 -40.91
CA ALA A 463 8.36 -1.68 -40.58
C ALA A 463 7.44 -0.56 -41.06
N ASN A 464 7.25 0.48 -40.23
CA ASN A 464 6.52 1.72 -40.55
C ASN A 464 5.08 1.50 -41.07
N GLN A 465 4.41 0.43 -40.62
CA GLN A 465 3.05 0.09 -41.05
C GLN A 465 2.02 0.48 -40.00
N GLU A 466 0.88 0.91 -40.50
CA GLU A 466 -0.31 1.09 -39.63
C GLU A 466 -1.07 -0.23 -39.53
N LEU A 467 -1.43 -0.59 -38.33
CA LEU A 467 -2.18 -1.80 -37.97
C LEU A 467 -3.44 -1.44 -37.20
N ILE A 468 -4.43 -2.27 -37.31
CA ILE A 468 -5.58 -2.30 -36.46
C ILE A 468 -5.29 -3.24 -35.29
N TYR A 469 -5.67 -2.86 -34.07
CA TYR A 469 -5.76 -3.79 -32.97
C TYR A 469 -7.14 -3.72 -32.31
N ILE A 470 -7.60 -4.85 -31.79
CA ILE A 470 -8.88 -4.99 -31.13
C ILE A 470 -8.63 -5.70 -29.80
N LEU A 471 -9.03 -5.07 -28.69
CA LEU A 471 -9.07 -5.72 -27.38
C LEU A 471 -10.42 -6.44 -27.24
N SER A 472 -10.39 -7.74 -27.06
CA SER A 472 -11.58 -8.58 -26.99
C SER A 472 -11.56 -9.42 -25.72
N PRO A 473 -12.61 -9.42 -24.89
CA PRO A 473 -12.72 -10.33 -23.77
C PRO A 473 -12.57 -11.79 -24.21
N ARG A 474 -12.01 -12.63 -23.32
CA ARG A 474 -11.89 -14.06 -23.59
C ARG A 474 -13.23 -14.76 -23.68
N ASP A 475 -14.19 -14.32 -22.88
CA ASP A 475 -15.56 -14.83 -22.91
C ASP A 475 -16.26 -14.42 -24.21
N THR A 476 -16.74 -15.43 -24.94
CA THR A 476 -17.42 -15.24 -26.21
C THR A 476 -18.73 -14.46 -26.08
N ALA A 477 -19.42 -14.54 -24.95
CA ALA A 477 -20.61 -13.76 -24.66
C ALA A 477 -20.33 -12.25 -24.57
N MET A 478 -19.10 -11.87 -24.20
CA MET A 478 -18.64 -10.49 -24.08
C MET A 478 -17.92 -9.95 -25.34
N ARG A 479 -17.68 -10.77 -26.38
CA ARG A 479 -16.97 -10.37 -27.61
C ARG A 479 -17.60 -9.21 -28.37
N LYS A 480 -18.86 -8.89 -28.09
CA LYS A 480 -19.58 -7.76 -28.74
C LYS A 480 -19.10 -6.37 -28.30
N ARG A 481 -18.10 -6.26 -27.42
CA ARG A 481 -17.61 -5.00 -26.81
C ARG A 481 -16.23 -4.55 -27.32
N SER A 482 -15.80 -5.00 -28.48
CA SER A 482 -14.44 -4.75 -28.94
C SER A 482 -14.35 -3.44 -29.72
N ALA A 483 -13.58 -2.48 -29.22
CA ALA A 483 -13.27 -1.25 -29.95
C ALA A 483 -12.12 -1.47 -30.92
N VAL A 484 -12.27 -0.99 -32.16
CA VAL A 484 -11.22 -1.00 -33.19
C VAL A 484 -10.31 0.21 -32.95
N ARG A 485 -8.99 -0.04 -32.91
CA ARG A 485 -7.97 1.00 -32.70
C ARG A 485 -6.81 0.83 -33.68
N PHE A 486 -6.00 1.88 -33.77
CA PHE A 486 -4.88 1.93 -34.69
C PHE A 486 -3.57 2.02 -33.91
N LEU A 487 -2.53 1.39 -34.43
CA LEU A 487 -1.16 1.54 -33.98
C LEU A 487 -0.24 1.64 -35.22
N LYS A 488 0.95 2.19 -35.03
CA LYS A 488 2.00 2.26 -36.03
C LYS A 488 3.26 1.58 -35.55
N THR A 489 3.84 0.71 -36.36
CA THR A 489 5.16 0.12 -36.10
C THR A 489 6.28 1.08 -36.46
N ASP A 490 7.41 1.00 -35.76
CA ASP A 490 8.65 1.71 -36.11
C ASP A 490 9.41 1.01 -37.24
N SER A 491 10.60 1.53 -37.61
CA SER A 491 11.47 0.95 -38.63
C SER A 491 11.95 -0.46 -38.31
N THR A 492 11.88 -0.91 -37.06
CA THR A 492 12.26 -2.24 -36.59
C THR A 492 11.07 -3.18 -36.41
N GLY A 493 9.85 -2.70 -36.71
CA GLY A 493 8.60 -3.44 -36.51
C GLY A 493 8.10 -3.42 -35.08
N ARG A 494 8.66 -2.60 -34.16
CA ARG A 494 8.19 -2.47 -32.77
C ARG A 494 7.01 -1.51 -32.66
N PHE A 495 6.17 -1.76 -31.68
CA PHE A 495 5.05 -0.90 -31.32
C PHE A 495 4.93 -0.76 -29.80
N ALA A 496 4.23 0.28 -29.36
CA ALA A 496 3.77 0.47 -27.99
C ALA A 496 2.32 0.95 -28.00
N ILE A 497 1.51 0.36 -27.13
CA ILE A 497 0.14 0.76 -26.85
C ILE A 497 0.11 1.10 -25.35
N ASP A 498 0.27 2.37 -25.05
CA ASP A 498 0.40 2.84 -23.66
C ASP A 498 -0.95 3.25 -23.08
N SER A 499 -0.99 3.42 -21.75
CA SER A 499 -2.13 3.95 -20.99
C SER A 499 -3.43 3.17 -21.17
N GLN A 500 -3.33 1.85 -21.33
CA GLN A 500 -4.51 1.00 -21.45
C GLN A 500 -5.04 0.64 -20.06
N MET A 501 -6.37 0.64 -19.93
CA MET A 501 -7.06 0.20 -18.71
C MET A 501 -8.10 -0.84 -19.10
N PHE A 502 -7.89 -2.07 -18.65
CA PHE A 502 -8.84 -3.16 -18.79
C PHE A 502 -8.62 -4.19 -17.68
N PHE A 503 -9.66 -4.94 -17.42
CA PHE A 503 -9.68 -5.95 -16.36
C PHE A 503 -9.71 -7.35 -16.98
N ASP A 504 -9.22 -8.33 -16.21
CA ASP A 504 -9.12 -9.72 -16.61
C ASP A 504 -8.26 -9.93 -17.88
N ARG A 505 -8.25 -11.16 -18.37
CA ARG A 505 -7.46 -11.57 -19.53
C ARG A 505 -8.19 -11.24 -20.83
N MET A 506 -7.59 -10.39 -21.64
CA MET A 506 -8.07 -10.03 -22.96
C MET A 506 -7.30 -10.76 -24.06
N ASN A 507 -7.94 -10.96 -25.17
CA ASN A 507 -7.28 -11.29 -26.45
C ASN A 507 -7.07 -10.00 -27.24
N ILE A 508 -5.84 -9.79 -27.72
CA ILE A 508 -5.51 -8.68 -28.62
C ILE A 508 -5.42 -9.25 -30.03
N LEU A 509 -6.32 -8.81 -30.87
CA LEU A 509 -6.33 -9.18 -32.26
C LEU A 509 -5.62 -8.07 -33.04
N PHE A 510 -4.64 -8.41 -33.85
CA PHE A 510 -3.88 -7.50 -34.73
C PHE A 510 -4.20 -7.80 -36.18
N SER A 511 -4.42 -6.76 -37.01
CA SER A 511 -4.71 -6.88 -38.44
C SER A 511 -4.11 -5.73 -39.21
N GLU A 512 -3.80 -5.93 -40.51
CA GLU A 512 -3.42 -4.86 -41.44
C GLU A 512 -4.67 -4.04 -41.84
N ILE A 513 -4.53 -2.71 -42.02
CA ILE A 513 -5.65 -1.80 -42.37
C ILE A 513 -6.15 -2.06 -43.79
N ARG A 514 -5.28 -2.48 -44.71
CA ARG A 514 -5.63 -2.78 -46.10
C ARG A 514 -5.37 -4.23 -46.38
N GLY A 515 -6.44 -5.01 -46.48
CA GLY A 515 -6.40 -6.41 -46.86
C GLY A 515 -5.82 -6.66 -48.26
N ARG A 516 -4.54 -6.45 -48.44
CA ARG A 516 -3.81 -7.12 -49.50
C ARG A 516 -3.59 -8.55 -49.07
N LYS A 517 -4.24 -9.45 -49.71
CA LYS A 517 -4.46 -10.87 -49.46
C LYS A 517 -3.26 -11.75 -49.08
N ASN A 518 -2.08 -11.29 -48.78
CA ASN A 518 -0.88 -12.16 -48.75
C ASN A 518 0.15 -11.87 -47.66
N LYS A 519 -0.09 -11.05 -46.66
CA LYS A 519 0.88 -10.93 -45.55
C LYS A 519 0.26 -11.33 -44.25
N PHE A 520 0.46 -12.58 -43.85
CA PHE A 520 0.22 -13.01 -42.52
C PHE A 520 1.20 -12.32 -41.58
N ILE A 521 0.70 -11.74 -40.50
CA ILE A 521 1.54 -11.07 -39.49
C ILE A 521 1.70 -11.98 -38.31
N LYS A 522 2.88 -11.92 -37.68
CA LYS A 522 3.17 -12.56 -36.41
C LYS A 522 3.56 -11.52 -35.37
N VAL A 523 2.82 -11.45 -34.28
CA VAL A 523 3.06 -10.52 -33.19
C VAL A 523 3.71 -11.26 -32.04
N LYS A 524 4.87 -10.75 -31.62
CA LYS A 524 5.53 -11.20 -30.39
C LYS A 524 5.46 -10.06 -29.39
N LEU A 525 4.70 -10.24 -28.31
CA LEU A 525 4.66 -9.30 -27.22
C LEU A 525 5.96 -9.38 -26.41
N ASP A 526 6.37 -8.24 -25.88
CA ASP A 526 7.37 -8.18 -24.82
C ASP A 526 6.78 -8.75 -23.53
N GLU A 527 7.58 -8.81 -22.46
CA GLU A 527 7.11 -9.29 -21.16
C GLU A 527 5.92 -8.46 -20.67
N ASP A 528 4.94 -9.12 -20.06
CA ASP A 528 3.73 -8.49 -19.51
C ASP A 528 4.13 -7.43 -18.47
N SER A 529 3.68 -6.18 -18.66
CA SER A 529 4.07 -5.06 -17.82
C SER A 529 3.55 -5.17 -16.38
N LEU A 530 2.39 -5.82 -16.17
CA LEU A 530 1.76 -5.98 -14.85
C LEU A 530 2.26 -7.23 -14.11
N TYR A 531 2.43 -8.35 -14.84
CA TYR A 531 2.72 -9.66 -14.25
C TYR A 531 4.17 -10.10 -14.45
N ARG A 532 5.06 -9.14 -14.72
CA ARG A 532 6.50 -9.39 -14.81
C ARG A 532 6.97 -10.15 -13.56
N ARG A 533 7.87 -11.11 -13.77
CA ARG A 533 8.53 -11.80 -12.67
C ARG A 533 9.62 -10.90 -12.08
N PHE A 534 9.55 -10.68 -10.79
CA PHE A 534 10.58 -9.97 -10.04
C PHE A 534 11.35 -11.00 -9.20
N ASN A 535 12.66 -10.84 -9.14
CA ASN A 535 13.48 -11.57 -8.17
C ASN A 535 13.41 -10.81 -6.85
N LEU A 536 12.38 -11.11 -6.05
CA LEU A 536 12.14 -10.46 -4.77
C LEU A 536 12.91 -11.18 -3.66
N PRO A 537 13.45 -10.47 -2.68
CA PRO A 537 14.09 -11.11 -1.54
C PRO A 537 13.08 -11.93 -0.74
N ASP A 538 13.54 -13.03 -0.16
CA ASP A 538 12.75 -13.80 0.79
C ASP A 538 12.44 -12.92 2.00
N VAL A 539 11.17 -12.79 2.31
CA VAL A 539 10.73 -12.09 3.51
C VAL A 539 10.53 -13.11 4.62
N LYS A 540 11.47 -13.14 5.55
CA LYS A 540 11.32 -13.90 6.79
C LYS A 540 10.59 -13.03 7.80
N ILE A 541 9.28 -13.24 7.95
CA ILE A 541 8.49 -12.61 9.01
C ILE A 541 8.45 -13.60 10.17
N PRO A 542 8.94 -13.20 11.36
CA PRO A 542 8.84 -14.02 12.55
C PRO A 542 7.40 -14.38 12.87
N PHE A 543 7.13 -15.63 13.12
CA PHE A 543 5.81 -16.09 13.56
C PHE A 543 5.95 -17.34 14.44
N LYS A 544 5.02 -17.49 15.36
CA LYS A 544 4.86 -18.72 16.14
C LYS A 544 3.76 -19.54 15.50
N ASP A 545 4.02 -20.81 15.21
CA ASP A 545 3.05 -21.75 14.59
C ASP A 545 1.82 -22.04 15.49
N SER A 546 1.75 -21.46 16.69
CA SER A 546 0.64 -21.69 17.63
C SER A 546 -0.41 -20.59 17.53
N ILE A 547 -1.46 -20.84 16.78
CA ILE A 547 -2.75 -20.15 16.95
C ILE A 547 -3.31 -20.59 18.31
N SER A 548 -3.89 -19.69 19.09
CA SER A 548 -4.46 -20.07 20.39
C SER A 548 -5.56 -21.13 20.20
N GLU A 549 -5.61 -22.13 21.09
CA GLU A 549 -6.63 -23.19 21.00
C GLU A 549 -8.06 -22.62 20.99
N ALA A 550 -8.31 -21.53 21.76
CA ALA A 550 -9.60 -20.87 21.81
C ALA A 550 -9.98 -20.21 20.50
N SER A 551 -9.05 -19.48 19.86
CA SER A 551 -9.27 -18.88 18.53
C SER A 551 -9.45 -19.97 17.47
N THR A 552 -8.69 -21.05 17.57
CA THR A 552 -8.79 -22.20 16.66
C THR A 552 -10.17 -22.85 16.71
N ALA A 553 -10.71 -23.09 17.91
CA ALA A 553 -12.03 -23.70 18.07
C ALA A 553 -13.13 -22.82 17.43
N LYS A 554 -13.16 -21.51 17.73
CA LYS A 554 -14.15 -20.59 17.16
C LYS A 554 -14.07 -20.51 15.64
N MET A 555 -12.86 -20.38 15.10
CA MET A 555 -12.68 -20.26 13.65
C MET A 555 -12.94 -21.57 12.91
N ASN A 556 -12.69 -22.72 13.54
CA ASN A 556 -13.09 -24.01 12.99
C ASN A 556 -14.62 -24.16 12.93
N ASP A 557 -15.35 -23.64 13.92
CA ASP A 557 -16.82 -23.58 13.87
C ASP A 557 -17.27 -22.70 12.70
N ALA A 558 -16.65 -21.53 12.51
CA ALA A 558 -16.94 -20.66 11.36
C ALA A 558 -16.64 -21.33 10.03
N TYR A 559 -15.56 -22.10 9.93
CA TYR A 559 -15.23 -22.87 8.73
C TYR A 559 -16.25 -23.99 8.45
N ASN A 560 -16.68 -24.70 9.50
CA ASN A 560 -17.72 -25.72 9.38
C ASN A 560 -19.06 -25.13 8.96
N ASP A 561 -19.42 -23.95 9.44
CA ASP A 561 -20.63 -23.22 9.03
C ASP A 561 -20.55 -22.77 7.58
N TYR A 562 -19.38 -22.29 7.14
CA TYR A 562 -19.12 -21.98 5.72
C TYR A 562 -19.31 -23.22 4.84
N LEU A 563 -18.72 -24.37 5.20
CA LEU A 563 -18.86 -25.62 4.44
C LEU A 563 -20.32 -26.11 4.37
N LYS A 564 -21.08 -25.96 5.46
CA LYS A 564 -22.53 -26.30 5.47
C LYS A 564 -23.31 -25.38 4.53
N ALA A 565 -23.02 -24.08 4.54
CA ALA A 565 -23.68 -23.10 3.67
C ALA A 565 -23.38 -23.38 2.19
N GLU A 566 -22.13 -23.69 1.83
CA GLU A 566 -21.73 -24.08 0.47
C GLU A 566 -22.35 -25.43 0.05
N GLY A 567 -22.40 -26.42 0.95
CA GLY A 567 -23.05 -27.71 0.68
C GLY A 567 -24.55 -27.59 0.40
N LEU A 568 -25.21 -26.58 0.97
CA LEU A 568 -26.62 -26.25 0.69
C LEU A 568 -26.78 -25.53 -0.67
N MET A 569 -25.75 -24.85 -1.17
CA MET A 569 -25.75 -24.19 -2.50
C MET A 569 -25.58 -25.21 -3.65
N LEU A 570 -24.97 -26.37 -3.44
CA LEU A 570 -24.82 -27.44 -4.47
C LEU A 570 -26.09 -28.25 -4.70
N GLY A 571 -27.13 -28.07 -3.88
CA GLY A 571 -28.43 -28.70 -4.01
C GLY A 571 -29.50 -27.75 -4.59
N ASN A 572 -29.64 -27.69 -5.90
CA ASN A 572 -30.63 -26.91 -6.66
C ASN A 572 -30.36 -25.41 -6.87
N VAL A 573 -29.56 -25.10 -7.86
CA VAL A 573 -29.62 -23.78 -8.52
C VAL A 573 -30.87 -23.72 -9.38
N THR A 574 -32.00 -23.37 -8.79
CA THR A 574 -33.13 -22.84 -9.56
C THR A 574 -32.89 -21.35 -9.69
N VAL A 575 -32.30 -20.94 -10.81
CA VAL A 575 -32.18 -19.51 -11.18
C VAL A 575 -33.63 -19.00 -11.39
N ARG A 576 -34.22 -18.45 -10.33
CA ARG A 576 -35.40 -17.60 -10.45
C ARG A 576 -34.88 -16.18 -10.64
N GLY A 577 -34.81 -15.76 -11.91
CA GLY A 577 -34.43 -14.40 -12.25
C GLY A 577 -35.40 -13.41 -11.63
N ARG A 578 -34.91 -12.47 -10.83
CA ARG A 578 -35.59 -11.19 -10.57
C ARG A 578 -35.79 -10.50 -11.91
N ILE A 579 -36.95 -9.95 -12.18
CA ILE A 579 -37.18 -9.07 -13.34
C ILE A 579 -36.31 -7.84 -13.10
N LYS A 580 -35.17 -7.78 -13.80
CA LYS A 580 -34.25 -6.66 -13.74
C LYS A 580 -34.89 -5.44 -14.41
N SER A 581 -34.60 -4.25 -13.92
CA SER A 581 -34.98 -3.04 -14.61
C SER A 581 -34.23 -2.95 -15.95
N LYS A 582 -34.76 -2.26 -16.93
CA LYS A 582 -34.11 -2.07 -18.23
C LYS A 582 -32.71 -1.43 -18.10
N ILE A 583 -32.53 -0.57 -17.11
CA ILE A 583 -31.22 0.05 -16.80
C ILE A 583 -30.25 -0.98 -16.25
N GLU A 584 -30.67 -1.84 -15.32
CA GLU A 584 -29.84 -2.93 -14.77
C GLU A 584 -29.43 -3.91 -15.88
N GLU A 585 -30.33 -4.24 -16.80
CA GLU A 585 -30.02 -5.08 -17.96
C GLU A 585 -29.00 -4.42 -18.89
N LEU A 586 -29.13 -3.12 -19.15
CA LEU A 586 -28.18 -2.36 -19.95
C LEU A 586 -26.82 -2.26 -19.25
N GLU A 587 -26.80 -1.98 -17.95
CA GLU A 587 -25.54 -1.97 -17.17
C GLU A 587 -24.86 -3.34 -17.20
N GLU A 588 -25.56 -4.41 -16.90
CA GLU A 588 -25.01 -5.77 -16.94
C GLU A 588 -24.55 -6.19 -18.35
N GLN A 589 -25.27 -5.74 -19.37
CA GLN A 589 -24.99 -6.06 -20.76
C GLN A 589 -23.79 -5.28 -21.33
N TYR A 590 -23.53 -4.06 -20.85
CA TYR A 590 -22.59 -3.12 -21.47
C TYR A 590 -21.46 -2.68 -20.54
N THR A 591 -21.61 -2.73 -19.21
CA THR A 591 -20.59 -2.24 -18.28
C THR A 591 -19.80 -3.37 -17.62
N SER A 592 -18.53 -3.10 -17.25
CA SER A 592 -17.65 -4.03 -16.56
C SER A 592 -16.77 -3.33 -15.53
N GLY A 593 -16.24 -4.08 -14.56
CA GLY A 593 -15.25 -3.58 -13.60
C GLY A 593 -15.65 -2.27 -12.93
N LEU A 594 -14.80 -1.25 -13.02
CA LEU A 594 -15.06 0.09 -12.44
C LEU A 594 -16.25 0.83 -13.03
N PHE A 595 -16.72 0.41 -14.19
CA PHE A 595 -17.86 1.03 -14.86
C PHE A 595 -19.19 0.39 -14.48
N SER A 596 -19.21 -0.77 -13.82
CA SER A 596 -20.41 -1.43 -13.34
C SER A 596 -20.78 -0.94 -11.93
N GLY A 597 -22.07 -0.64 -11.70
CA GLY A 597 -22.55 -0.12 -10.42
C GLY A 597 -22.20 1.35 -10.20
N GLY A 598 -22.24 1.80 -8.95
CA GLY A 598 -21.90 3.16 -8.52
C GLY A 598 -23.06 3.92 -7.92
N ILE A 599 -22.93 4.29 -6.63
CA ILE A 599 -23.98 4.94 -5.82
C ILE A 599 -24.39 6.31 -6.40
N ASN A 600 -23.54 6.95 -7.21
CA ASN A 600 -23.78 8.27 -7.82
C ASN A 600 -23.70 8.24 -9.35
N SER A 601 -24.00 7.11 -9.99
CA SER A 601 -24.04 7.05 -11.45
C SER A 601 -25.42 7.42 -12.01
N ARG A 602 -25.42 8.10 -13.18
CA ARG A 602 -26.65 8.43 -13.92
C ARG A 602 -26.59 7.79 -15.29
N VAL A 603 -27.62 7.06 -15.65
CA VAL A 603 -27.73 6.34 -16.92
C VAL A 603 -28.83 6.94 -17.79
N LEU A 604 -28.51 7.17 -19.05
CA LEU A 604 -29.45 7.58 -20.06
C LEU A 604 -29.54 6.48 -21.13
N ASP A 605 -30.72 5.84 -21.23
CA ASP A 605 -31.02 4.81 -22.22
C ASP A 605 -31.29 5.45 -23.59
N LEU A 606 -30.52 5.06 -24.61
CA LEU A 606 -30.65 5.53 -25.98
C LEU A 606 -31.00 4.39 -26.95
N THR A 607 -31.33 3.21 -26.45
CA THR A 607 -31.65 2.03 -27.31
C THR A 607 -32.84 2.26 -28.24
N GLY A 608 -33.83 3.11 -27.83
CA GLY A 608 -35.01 3.47 -28.60
C GLY A 608 -34.89 4.76 -29.42
N GLU A 609 -33.79 5.48 -29.31
CA GLU A 609 -33.63 6.77 -29.98
C GLU A 609 -33.27 6.62 -31.46
N ASN A 610 -33.94 7.37 -32.30
CA ASN A 610 -33.81 7.33 -33.75
C ASN A 610 -33.34 8.66 -34.36
N THR A 611 -32.81 9.58 -33.57
CA THR A 611 -32.32 10.89 -34.00
C THR A 611 -30.95 10.78 -34.66
N GLY A 612 -30.95 10.60 -35.98
CA GLY A 612 -29.71 10.40 -36.76
C GLY A 612 -28.91 11.65 -37.13
N SER A 613 -29.32 12.84 -36.71
CA SER A 613 -28.72 14.10 -37.18
C SER A 613 -28.01 14.93 -36.10
N LEU A 614 -28.07 14.55 -34.81
CA LEU A 614 -27.38 15.25 -33.72
C LEU A 614 -26.15 14.48 -33.31
N ASN A 615 -25.07 15.19 -32.93
CA ASN A 615 -23.96 14.56 -32.23
C ASN A 615 -24.35 14.34 -30.76
N ILE A 616 -23.69 13.42 -30.11
CA ILE A 616 -24.04 13.02 -28.75
C ILE A 616 -23.92 14.18 -27.73
N PHE A 617 -23.00 15.13 -27.92
CA PHE A 617 -22.84 16.25 -27.00
C PHE A 617 -23.98 17.23 -27.08
N GLU A 618 -24.49 17.52 -28.31
CA GLU A 618 -25.67 18.34 -28.51
C GLU A 618 -26.92 17.63 -27.94
N TYR A 619 -26.99 16.31 -28.11
CA TYR A 619 -28.10 15.51 -27.57
C TYR A 619 -28.10 15.49 -26.01
N LEU A 620 -26.93 15.38 -25.36
CA LEU A 620 -26.82 15.33 -23.90
C LEU A 620 -27.06 16.67 -23.22
N GLN A 621 -26.95 17.78 -23.96
CA GLN A 621 -27.12 19.12 -23.40
C GLN A 621 -28.53 19.26 -22.81
N GLY A 622 -28.61 19.54 -21.50
CA GLY A 622 -29.86 19.65 -20.74
C GLY A 622 -30.58 18.33 -20.41
N ARG A 623 -30.09 17.17 -20.89
CA ARG A 623 -30.66 15.84 -20.60
C ARG A 623 -29.91 15.06 -19.53
N MET A 624 -28.67 15.43 -19.26
CA MET A 624 -27.86 14.82 -18.20
C MET A 624 -27.69 15.81 -17.03
N PRO A 625 -28.44 15.68 -15.94
CA PRO A 625 -28.38 16.64 -14.83
C PRO A 625 -26.98 16.74 -14.23
N GLY A 626 -26.49 17.97 -14.06
CA GLY A 626 -25.14 18.23 -13.54
C GLY A 626 -24.04 18.28 -14.59
N LEU A 627 -24.26 17.81 -15.82
CA LEU A 627 -23.32 17.91 -16.92
C LEU A 627 -23.52 19.23 -17.68
N THR A 628 -22.44 20.00 -17.81
CA THR A 628 -22.37 21.20 -18.62
C THR A 628 -21.45 20.96 -19.80
N ILE A 629 -21.93 21.26 -21.01
CA ILE A 629 -21.19 21.05 -22.26
C ILE A 629 -21.09 22.40 -22.96
N ASN A 630 -19.86 22.87 -23.16
CA ASN A 630 -19.57 24.14 -23.83
C ASN A 630 -18.71 23.90 -25.06
N ARG A 631 -19.00 24.60 -26.16
CA ARG A 631 -18.16 24.61 -27.35
C ARG A 631 -16.98 25.57 -27.12
N ASN A 632 -15.76 25.12 -27.38
CA ASN A 632 -14.56 25.96 -27.27
C ASN A 632 -14.34 26.76 -28.57
N MET A 633 -13.41 27.75 -28.53
CA MET A 633 -13.12 28.61 -29.70
C MET A 633 -12.50 27.88 -30.87
N GLU A 634 -11.96 26.68 -30.67
CA GLU A 634 -11.35 25.80 -31.70
C GLU A 634 -12.35 24.81 -32.29
N GLY A 635 -13.64 24.90 -31.93
CA GLY A 635 -14.70 24.07 -32.44
C GLY A 635 -14.93 22.74 -31.69
N GLY A 636 -14.11 22.42 -30.68
CA GLY A 636 -14.27 21.24 -29.85
C GLY A 636 -15.24 21.44 -28.66
N TYR A 637 -15.43 20.39 -27.83
CA TYR A 637 -16.29 20.43 -26.65
C TYR A 637 -15.51 20.34 -25.35
N ASN A 638 -15.85 21.21 -24.40
CA ASN A 638 -15.39 21.16 -23.02
C ASN A 638 -16.54 20.71 -22.13
N LEU A 639 -16.33 19.63 -21.38
CA LEU A 639 -17.31 19.07 -20.47
C LEU A 639 -16.92 19.34 -19.03
N SER A 640 -17.89 19.74 -18.22
CA SER A 640 -17.74 19.88 -16.78
C SER A 640 -18.93 19.26 -16.04
N TYR A 641 -18.68 18.65 -14.88
CA TYR A 641 -19.70 18.02 -14.07
C TYR A 641 -19.76 18.59 -12.66
N ARG A 642 -20.92 18.92 -12.19
CA ARG A 642 -21.17 19.68 -10.96
C ARG A 642 -20.70 18.98 -9.68
N ASP A 643 -20.69 17.64 -9.67
CA ASP A 643 -20.32 16.82 -8.52
C ASP A 643 -18.99 16.03 -8.77
N GLY A 644 -18.06 16.60 -9.49
CA GLY A 644 -16.85 15.96 -10.01
C GLY A 644 -15.76 15.58 -8.97
N GLY A 645 -16.05 15.60 -7.66
CA GLY A 645 -15.14 15.14 -6.61
C GLY A 645 -13.85 15.96 -6.48
N LEU A 646 -12.81 15.34 -5.94
CA LEU A 646 -11.50 15.95 -5.62
C LEU A 646 -10.68 16.44 -6.83
N GLY A 647 -10.98 15.97 -8.03
CA GLY A 647 -10.26 16.29 -9.28
C GLY A 647 -10.75 17.52 -10.04
N GLY A 648 -11.67 18.28 -9.50
CA GLY A 648 -12.25 19.44 -10.18
C GLY A 648 -13.43 19.08 -11.11
N ASN A 649 -13.91 20.06 -11.89
CA ASN A 649 -15.10 19.92 -12.72
C ASN A 649 -14.85 19.19 -14.07
N ASN A 650 -13.64 18.69 -14.32
CA ASN A 650 -13.30 18.05 -15.58
C ASN A 650 -13.95 16.68 -15.72
N VAL A 651 -14.42 16.37 -16.94
CA VAL A 651 -15.06 15.10 -17.29
C VAL A 651 -14.15 14.32 -18.23
N SER A 652 -13.71 13.13 -17.83
CA SER A 652 -13.02 12.19 -18.72
C SER A 652 -14.02 11.42 -19.57
N LEU A 653 -13.69 11.23 -20.84
CA LEU A 653 -14.55 10.60 -21.82
C LEU A 653 -14.13 9.17 -22.09
N TYR A 654 -15.10 8.26 -22.12
CA TYR A 654 -14.89 6.85 -22.41
C TYR A 654 -15.88 6.36 -23.47
N LEU A 655 -15.36 5.62 -24.44
CA LEU A 655 -16.17 4.90 -25.41
C LEU A 655 -15.98 3.40 -25.20
N ASP A 656 -17.07 2.68 -24.91
CA ASP A 656 -17.01 1.25 -24.54
C ASP A 656 -15.91 0.97 -23.49
N GLU A 657 -15.89 1.80 -22.42
CA GLU A 657 -14.95 1.75 -21.28
C GLU A 657 -13.50 2.12 -21.60
N VAL A 658 -13.25 2.69 -22.76
CA VAL A 658 -11.94 3.11 -23.17
C VAL A 658 -11.87 4.63 -23.26
N GLN A 659 -10.87 5.21 -22.59
CA GLN A 659 -10.65 6.64 -22.61
C GLN A 659 -10.40 7.13 -24.03
N THR A 660 -11.08 8.22 -24.41
CA THR A 660 -11.03 8.77 -25.76
C THR A 660 -11.21 10.30 -25.74
N ASP A 661 -11.03 10.94 -26.87
CA ASP A 661 -11.17 12.39 -27.02
C ASP A 661 -12.58 12.80 -27.51
N ALA A 662 -12.96 14.05 -27.20
CA ALA A 662 -14.25 14.60 -27.61
C ALA A 662 -14.44 14.63 -29.13
N SER A 663 -13.37 14.91 -29.90
CA SER A 663 -13.40 14.93 -31.36
C SER A 663 -13.78 13.58 -31.98
N PHE A 664 -13.38 12.48 -31.35
CA PHE A 664 -13.74 11.14 -31.82
C PHE A 664 -15.21 10.84 -31.51
N ILE A 665 -15.67 11.16 -30.30
CA ILE A 665 -17.07 10.96 -29.86
C ILE A 665 -18.05 11.82 -30.66
N GLU A 666 -17.65 13.05 -31.00
CA GLU A 666 -18.48 13.95 -31.83
C GLU A 666 -18.88 13.33 -33.17
N SER A 667 -18.01 12.51 -33.76
CA SER A 667 -18.24 11.85 -35.04
C SER A 667 -19.24 10.69 -34.96
N ILE A 668 -19.65 10.26 -33.77
CA ILE A 668 -20.53 9.12 -33.57
C ILE A 668 -22.00 9.58 -33.59
N PRO A 669 -22.84 9.10 -34.52
CA PRO A 669 -24.27 9.40 -34.53
C PRO A 669 -24.98 8.84 -33.28
N VAL A 670 -25.90 9.60 -32.71
CA VAL A 670 -26.70 9.21 -31.53
C VAL A 670 -27.44 7.87 -31.73
N ASN A 671 -27.94 7.60 -32.93
CA ASN A 671 -28.65 6.35 -33.23
C ASN A 671 -27.75 5.10 -33.14
N GLN A 672 -26.41 5.23 -33.11
CA GLN A 672 -25.47 4.13 -32.92
C GLN A 672 -25.13 3.89 -31.44
N ILE A 673 -25.50 4.79 -30.54
CA ILE A 673 -25.25 4.71 -29.11
C ILE A 673 -26.35 3.94 -28.41
N ALA A 674 -26.01 2.98 -27.57
CA ALA A 674 -26.95 2.20 -26.78
C ALA A 674 -27.39 2.94 -25.53
N PHE A 675 -26.40 3.43 -24.74
CA PHE A 675 -26.68 4.25 -23.58
C PHE A 675 -25.43 5.05 -23.16
N VAL A 676 -25.65 6.02 -22.28
CA VAL A 676 -24.60 6.87 -21.73
C VAL A 676 -24.66 6.80 -20.20
N LYS A 677 -23.53 6.63 -19.58
CA LYS A 677 -23.38 6.58 -18.12
C LYS A 677 -22.49 7.71 -17.62
N MET A 678 -23.01 8.53 -16.72
CA MET A 678 -22.26 9.57 -16.02
C MET A 678 -21.89 9.09 -14.61
N MET A 679 -20.63 9.16 -14.26
CA MET A 679 -20.09 8.78 -12.95
C MET A 679 -19.44 10.00 -12.31
N GLY A 680 -19.97 10.48 -11.18
CA GLY A 680 -19.53 11.71 -10.53
C GLY A 680 -18.16 11.61 -9.85
N ASN A 681 -17.84 10.43 -9.30
CA ASN A 681 -16.56 10.15 -8.63
C ASN A 681 -15.95 8.89 -9.25
N PHE A 682 -15.31 9.04 -10.40
CA PHE A 682 -14.73 7.92 -11.10
C PHE A 682 -13.24 7.77 -10.77
N VAL A 683 -12.86 6.63 -10.19
CA VAL A 683 -11.48 6.33 -9.73
C VAL A 683 -10.49 6.14 -10.91
N GLY A 684 -11.00 6.01 -12.13
CA GLY A 684 -10.21 5.81 -13.35
C GLY A 684 -9.73 7.07 -14.07
N THR A 685 -10.02 8.28 -13.53
CA THR A 685 -9.59 9.53 -14.16
C THR A 685 -8.26 10.02 -13.61
N PHE A 686 -7.30 10.36 -14.48
CA PHE A 686 -6.08 11.06 -14.07
C PHE A 686 -6.44 12.42 -13.45
N GLY A 687 -6.13 12.59 -12.17
CA GLY A 687 -6.41 13.84 -11.43
C GLY A 687 -7.71 13.83 -10.63
N GLY A 688 -8.46 12.71 -10.59
CA GLY A 688 -9.80 12.62 -9.99
C GLY A 688 -10.84 13.42 -10.77
N GLY A 689 -12.09 13.03 -10.72
CA GLY A 689 -13.14 13.77 -11.38
C GLY A 689 -14.29 12.88 -11.86
N ALA A 690 -15.11 13.43 -12.74
CA ALA A 690 -16.22 12.71 -13.31
C ALA A 690 -15.82 11.97 -14.60
N ALA A 691 -16.54 10.90 -14.92
CA ALA A 691 -16.40 10.18 -16.18
C ALA A 691 -17.73 10.08 -16.90
N LEU A 692 -17.72 10.34 -18.20
CA LEU A 692 -18.83 10.11 -19.11
C LEU A 692 -18.48 8.90 -19.99
N ALA A 693 -19.13 7.77 -19.75
CA ALA A 693 -18.96 6.55 -20.53
C ALA A 693 -20.12 6.41 -21.55
N ILE A 694 -19.75 6.20 -22.80
CA ILE A 694 -20.67 6.05 -23.95
C ILE A 694 -20.53 4.63 -24.47
N TYR A 695 -21.66 3.96 -24.67
CA TYR A 695 -21.72 2.58 -25.12
C TYR A 695 -22.45 2.46 -26.46
N MET A 696 -21.76 1.78 -27.40
CA MET A 696 -22.30 1.62 -28.77
C MET A 696 -23.37 0.53 -28.86
N LYS A 697 -24.36 0.72 -29.73
CA LYS A 697 -25.34 -0.34 -30.06
C LYS A 697 -24.61 -1.53 -30.68
N LYS A 698 -24.98 -2.73 -30.26
CA LYS A 698 -24.45 -3.98 -30.77
C LYS A 698 -25.07 -4.25 -32.16
N GLY A 699 -24.26 -4.21 -33.20
CA GLY A 699 -24.73 -4.44 -34.58
C GLY A 699 -24.00 -5.60 -35.26
N ALA A 700 -24.70 -6.27 -36.19
CA ALA A 700 -24.18 -7.43 -36.94
C ALA A 700 -23.01 -7.13 -37.92
N GLU A 701 -22.65 -5.86 -38.11
CA GLU A 701 -21.67 -5.46 -39.14
C GLU A 701 -20.21 -5.63 -38.74
N LEU A 702 -19.90 -5.86 -37.47
CA LEU A 702 -18.54 -6.15 -37.03
C LEU A 702 -18.08 -7.58 -37.39
N ASN A 703 -18.97 -8.45 -37.80
CA ASN A 703 -18.63 -9.84 -38.18
C ASN A 703 -17.93 -9.98 -39.55
N ALA A 704 -17.92 -8.95 -40.38
CA ALA A 704 -17.30 -9.01 -41.70
C ALA A 704 -15.80 -8.78 -41.75
N ALA A 705 -15.20 -8.29 -40.66
CA ALA A 705 -13.74 -8.01 -40.59
C ALA A 705 -12.89 -9.19 -40.08
N THR A 706 -13.49 -10.32 -39.75
CA THR A 706 -12.85 -11.37 -38.93
C THR A 706 -12.19 -12.49 -39.76
N GLU A 707 -12.22 -12.47 -41.06
CA GLU A 707 -11.70 -13.59 -41.88
C GLU A 707 -10.33 -13.33 -42.58
N SER A 708 -9.61 -12.25 -42.32
CA SER A 708 -8.34 -12.00 -42.95
C SER A 708 -7.18 -11.79 -42.01
N ALA A 709 -6.15 -12.60 -42.18
CA ALA A 709 -4.75 -12.43 -41.73
C ALA A 709 -4.52 -11.76 -40.39
N THR A 710 -5.07 -12.35 -39.31
CA THR A 710 -5.00 -11.81 -37.94
C THR A 710 -4.12 -12.67 -37.04
N ASP A 711 -3.28 -12.05 -36.20
CA ASP A 711 -2.66 -12.73 -35.05
C ASP A 711 -3.41 -12.37 -33.76
N ILE A 712 -3.70 -13.37 -32.93
CA ILE A 712 -4.42 -13.21 -31.68
C ILE A 712 -3.47 -13.54 -30.53
N VAL A 713 -3.19 -12.57 -29.68
CA VAL A 713 -2.27 -12.72 -28.56
C VAL A 713 -3.00 -12.42 -27.25
N PRO A 714 -2.96 -13.33 -26.28
CA PRO A 714 -3.54 -13.06 -24.97
C PRO A 714 -2.67 -12.10 -24.16
N TYR A 715 -3.31 -11.22 -23.40
CA TYR A 715 -2.68 -10.29 -22.46
C TYR A 715 -3.47 -10.18 -21.16
N ASN A 716 -2.78 -10.09 -20.02
CA ASN A 716 -3.43 -10.00 -18.72
C ASN A 716 -3.68 -8.52 -18.38
N GLY A 717 -4.92 -8.21 -17.99
CA GLY A 717 -5.32 -6.94 -17.45
C GLY A 717 -5.23 -6.89 -15.93
N TYR A 718 -5.75 -5.81 -15.36
CA TYR A 718 -5.93 -5.70 -13.91
C TYR A 718 -6.88 -6.77 -13.38
N ALA A 719 -6.77 -7.09 -12.10
CA ALA A 719 -7.71 -7.97 -11.42
C ALA A 719 -9.11 -7.32 -11.40
N ILE A 720 -10.14 -8.13 -11.59
CA ILE A 720 -11.53 -7.68 -11.45
C ILE A 720 -11.76 -7.27 -10.00
N ILE A 721 -12.29 -6.08 -9.79
CA ILE A 721 -12.67 -5.57 -8.48
C ILE A 721 -14.12 -5.95 -8.24
N LYS A 722 -14.37 -6.70 -7.17
CA LYS A 722 -15.71 -7.09 -6.73
C LYS A 722 -16.25 -6.06 -5.74
N GLU A 723 -17.57 -5.95 -5.69
CA GLU A 723 -18.26 -5.16 -4.67
C GLU A 723 -18.53 -6.04 -3.44
N PHE A 724 -18.37 -5.48 -2.24
CA PHE A 724 -18.73 -6.17 -1.01
C PHE A 724 -20.26 -6.18 -0.89
N TYR A 725 -20.80 -7.38 -0.70
CA TYR A 725 -22.26 -7.54 -0.50
C TYR A 725 -22.65 -7.10 0.92
N ASN A 726 -23.39 -6.01 1.00
CA ASN A 726 -24.00 -5.51 2.23
C ASN A 726 -25.53 -5.71 2.14
N PRO A 727 -26.11 -6.70 2.85
CA PRO A 727 -27.55 -6.95 2.78
C PRO A 727 -28.34 -5.81 3.38
N ASP A 728 -29.51 -5.55 2.80
CA ASP A 728 -30.52 -4.63 3.33
C ASP A 728 -31.75 -5.44 3.78
N TYR A 729 -31.84 -5.74 5.06
CA TYR A 729 -32.96 -6.51 5.63
C TYR A 729 -34.22 -5.70 5.89
N ASP A 730 -34.22 -4.39 5.65
CA ASP A 730 -35.47 -3.60 5.59
C ASP A 730 -36.25 -3.92 4.30
N VAL A 731 -35.57 -4.47 3.27
CA VAL A 731 -36.18 -4.92 2.03
C VAL A 731 -36.08 -6.45 1.93
N ARG A 732 -37.20 -7.15 2.13
CA ARG A 732 -37.23 -8.61 2.12
C ARG A 732 -36.72 -9.20 0.78
N GLN A 733 -35.73 -10.05 0.86
CA GLN A 733 -35.13 -10.76 -0.28
C GLN A 733 -35.43 -12.27 -0.21
N PRO A 734 -35.50 -12.99 -1.35
CA PRO A 734 -35.72 -14.44 -1.36
C PRO A 734 -34.69 -15.24 -0.55
N ASP A 735 -33.45 -14.74 -0.49
CA ASP A 735 -32.33 -15.37 0.23
C ASP A 735 -32.35 -15.13 1.75
N ASP A 736 -33.23 -14.28 2.27
CA ASP A 736 -33.39 -14.00 3.70
C ASP A 736 -33.82 -15.24 4.50
N SER A 737 -34.23 -16.32 3.85
CA SER A 737 -34.51 -17.62 4.51
C SER A 737 -33.26 -18.37 4.91
N LYS A 738 -32.09 -18.02 4.39
CA LYS A 738 -30.82 -18.64 4.72
C LYS A 738 -30.21 -17.99 5.95
N ALA A 739 -29.45 -18.79 6.73
CA ALA A 739 -28.73 -18.26 7.88
C ALA A 739 -27.65 -17.28 7.43
N ASP A 740 -27.60 -16.12 8.07
CA ASP A 740 -26.53 -15.14 7.86
C ASP A 740 -25.41 -15.36 8.92
N THR A 741 -24.31 -15.94 8.48
CA THR A 741 -23.13 -16.25 9.31
C THR A 741 -21.90 -15.42 8.94
N ARG A 742 -22.07 -14.32 8.22
CA ARG A 742 -20.96 -13.45 7.80
C ARG A 742 -20.16 -12.98 9.00
N LEU A 743 -18.84 -13.01 8.92
CA LEU A 743 -17.93 -12.46 9.94
C LEU A 743 -17.62 -10.98 9.70
N THR A 744 -17.61 -10.55 8.44
CA THR A 744 -17.55 -9.13 8.07
C THR A 744 -18.96 -8.64 7.78
N LEU A 745 -19.47 -7.76 8.63
CA LEU A 745 -20.83 -7.20 8.53
C LEU A 745 -20.89 -6.02 7.57
N LEU A 746 -19.81 -5.23 7.53
CA LEU A 746 -19.64 -4.11 6.61
C LEU A 746 -18.17 -4.03 6.18
N TRP A 747 -17.95 -3.84 4.90
CA TRP A 747 -16.70 -3.35 4.35
C TRP A 747 -17.01 -2.21 3.37
N ASN A 748 -16.44 -1.04 3.63
CA ASN A 748 -16.50 0.07 2.70
C ASN A 748 -15.08 0.61 2.47
N PRO A 749 -14.49 0.36 1.29
CA PRO A 749 -13.13 0.79 0.97
C PRO A 749 -13.04 2.27 0.61
N SER A 750 -14.15 2.97 0.37
CA SER A 750 -14.12 4.32 -0.18
C SER A 750 -15.20 5.20 0.42
N MET A 751 -14.89 5.76 1.58
CA MET A 751 -15.73 6.80 2.21
C MET A 751 -15.07 8.15 1.94
N ASN A 752 -15.52 8.80 0.88
CA ASN A 752 -15.03 10.12 0.49
C ASN A 752 -15.81 11.21 1.23
N LEU A 753 -15.11 12.09 1.90
CA LEU A 753 -15.65 13.32 2.44
C LEU A 753 -15.35 14.45 1.46
N ALA A 754 -16.36 14.92 0.77
CA ALA A 754 -16.32 16.15 0.01
C ALA A 754 -17.04 17.23 0.80
N HIS A 755 -16.34 18.22 1.29
CA HIS A 755 -16.73 19.57 1.75
C HIS A 755 -18.10 19.83 2.42
N VAL A 756 -19.05 18.87 2.46
CA VAL A 756 -20.47 19.17 2.78
C VAL A 756 -20.91 18.65 4.15
N ASP A 757 -20.42 17.51 4.60
CA ASP A 757 -20.76 16.94 5.91
C ASP A 757 -19.54 16.28 6.55
N PRO A 758 -19.06 16.76 7.71
CA PRO A 758 -17.93 16.16 8.42
C PRO A 758 -18.28 14.83 9.11
N LYS A 759 -19.47 14.30 8.89
CA LYS A 759 -19.93 13.07 9.51
C LYS A 759 -19.90 11.91 8.53
N ILE A 760 -19.23 10.83 8.93
CA ILE A 760 -19.23 9.57 8.20
C ILE A 760 -20.24 8.64 8.87
N PRO A 761 -21.41 8.39 8.26
CA PRO A 761 -22.35 7.41 8.76
C PRO A 761 -21.87 5.99 8.43
N ILE A 762 -21.87 5.11 9.41
CA ILE A 762 -21.58 3.68 9.28
C ILE A 762 -22.91 2.97 9.52
N ILE A 763 -23.52 2.46 8.44
CA ILE A 763 -24.82 1.79 8.48
C ILE A 763 -24.63 0.35 8.03
N PHE A 764 -25.04 -0.59 8.85
CA PHE A 764 -24.98 -2.01 8.53
C PHE A 764 -26.10 -2.78 9.22
N TYR A 765 -26.35 -3.99 8.74
CA TYR A 765 -27.25 -4.94 9.38
C TYR A 765 -26.46 -6.04 10.07
N ASN A 766 -26.86 -6.38 11.29
CA ASN A 766 -26.32 -7.50 12.02
C ASN A 766 -26.55 -8.82 11.26
N ASN A 767 -25.78 -9.84 11.56
CA ASN A 767 -26.03 -11.22 11.18
C ASN A 767 -26.92 -11.92 12.24
N ASP A 768 -27.05 -13.25 12.12
CA ASP A 768 -27.93 -14.02 13.04
C ASP A 768 -27.27 -14.32 14.42
N ARG A 769 -25.99 -13.97 14.64
CA ARG A 769 -25.25 -14.40 15.86
C ARG A 769 -24.43 -13.32 16.55
N THR A 770 -23.93 -12.31 15.85
CA THR A 770 -22.97 -11.33 16.42
C THR A 770 -23.59 -10.54 17.57
N LYS A 771 -22.86 -10.47 18.69
CA LYS A 771 -23.24 -9.70 19.89
C LYS A 771 -22.27 -8.56 20.19
N LYS A 772 -21.05 -8.61 19.66
CA LYS A 772 -20.02 -7.60 19.83
C LYS A 772 -19.48 -7.20 18.46
N PHE A 773 -19.42 -5.90 18.24
CA PHE A 773 -18.93 -5.36 16.96
C PHE A 773 -17.54 -4.78 17.14
N LYS A 774 -16.58 -5.19 16.29
CA LYS A 774 -15.30 -4.50 16.15
C LYS A 774 -15.40 -3.57 14.95
N ILE A 775 -15.16 -2.29 15.18
CA ILE A 775 -15.17 -1.25 14.15
C ILE A 775 -13.75 -0.78 13.96
N VAL A 776 -13.27 -0.82 12.71
CA VAL A 776 -11.99 -0.24 12.32
C VAL A 776 -12.22 0.76 11.20
N ALA A 777 -11.79 2.00 11.42
CA ALA A 777 -11.79 3.02 10.38
C ALA A 777 -10.38 3.59 10.23
N GLU A 778 -9.85 3.54 9.02
CA GLU A 778 -8.53 4.06 8.70
C GLU A 778 -8.59 4.92 7.44
N GLY A 779 -7.69 5.89 7.34
CA GLY A 779 -7.59 6.70 6.15
C GLY A 779 -6.58 7.82 6.23
N VAL A 780 -6.44 8.51 5.11
CA VAL A 780 -5.47 9.59 4.93
C VAL A 780 -6.16 10.82 4.37
N THR A 781 -5.86 11.96 4.94
CA THR A 781 -6.29 13.26 4.42
C THR A 781 -5.31 13.77 3.36
N ASN A 782 -5.75 14.70 2.51
CA ASN A 782 -4.88 15.30 1.48
C ASN A 782 -3.68 16.06 2.07
N ASP A 783 -3.77 16.49 3.33
CA ASP A 783 -2.70 17.16 4.05
C ASP A 783 -1.80 16.19 4.85
N GLY A 784 -2.01 14.87 4.71
CA GLY A 784 -1.15 13.83 5.26
C GLY A 784 -1.49 13.41 6.70
N ARG A 785 -2.62 13.87 7.27
CA ARG A 785 -3.08 13.37 8.58
C ARG A 785 -3.80 12.03 8.41
N PHE A 786 -3.77 11.24 9.47
CA PHE A 786 -4.39 9.91 9.47
C PHE A 786 -5.62 9.87 10.38
N LEU A 787 -6.69 9.27 9.88
CA LEU A 787 -7.76 8.74 10.71
C LEU A 787 -7.36 7.33 11.15
N MET A 788 -7.51 7.04 12.43
CA MET A 788 -7.39 5.70 12.99
C MET A 788 -8.37 5.55 14.14
N ILE A 789 -9.39 4.74 13.94
CA ILE A 789 -10.37 4.38 14.96
C ILE A 789 -10.41 2.85 15.02
N GLU A 790 -10.21 2.31 16.20
CA GLU A 790 -10.40 0.90 16.49
C GLU A 790 -11.21 0.79 17.79
N LYS A 791 -12.43 0.27 17.72
CA LYS A 791 -13.38 0.20 18.82
C LYS A 791 -14.09 -1.15 18.84
N ILE A 792 -14.21 -1.71 20.04
CA ILE A 792 -15.13 -2.80 20.32
C ILE A 792 -16.37 -2.21 20.97
N VAL A 793 -17.52 -2.46 20.38
CA VAL A 793 -18.83 -1.97 20.87
C VAL A 793 -19.67 -3.16 21.33
N ASN A 794 -20.06 -3.11 22.59
CA ASN A 794 -20.91 -4.10 23.25
C ASN A 794 -22.24 -3.46 23.62
N PRO A 795 -23.35 -4.25 23.81
CA PRO A 795 -24.62 -3.75 24.36
C PRO A 795 -24.46 -3.18 25.74
#